data_1029a79d5cffe6412df952ddea6e12c3
#
_entry.id   1029a79d5cffe6412df952ddea6e12c3
#
_cell.length_a   1.000
_cell.length_b   1.000
_cell.length_c   1.000
_cell.angle_alpha   90.00
_cell.angle_beta   90.00
_cell.angle_gamma   90.00
#
_symmetry.space_group_name_H-M   'P 1'
#
loop_
_entity.id
_entity.type
_entity.pdbx_description
1 polymer ?
#
loop_
_entity_poly.entity_id
_entity_poly.type
_entity_poly.pdbx_seq_one_letter_code
_entity_poly.pdbx_strand_id
1 'polypeptide(L)'
;MSEIQVEVCFTDKLESVRVGGKPMEIPKAVKAKPVEEWFEPAAGRVKWGGLGAEIKEMDFGGEKDAAYSFLFNGPEDKKQEFMECVERFCLGEEAQQETKKKTVQDYLQEAKKNQQAGNAEMAFQQYMVAARDYGHPEAQFEVARCYQNGTGVEKSEENALVWYKKAAEQCDAEAQCALGECYYQARGVEKDDKEARRWYEAAATQGNVTAQYMTGRLYAELSYNVAAVKWYTKAAEQECPEAQYELGVCYEAGDGVGKDEAKAAELYRKAAVQGYAEAQNELGACYSNGTGVAKDLEQAFECYRKAAKQGNVKAQYNLGVCYAIGGGVTKDPVQAAEWSARAAEQGFAAAQYNLGYFYRNGEGVEKDPKKAAMWYEKAAEQGFAEAQYMLGYCYNIGVGVEKDTSKAVFWYRKAAEQGNAGAQYELGECYYYGNGIDENETEAVKWYQKAAEQGDTDAQFALGKCYYYGNGTEVNYETAARWIQKAAEQGNADAQNLLGDCYCYGYGVEPNNEESAKWYEKAANQGNTKAQYSLGRCYRNGTGKRKDLAEAVKWYEKAAEGGNADAQNSLGYCYEVGEGVTEDLAKAAKWYRESAENGNEVAQCNFGLCYEYGKGIKKDLAEAAVWYDESAEHGYARAQFKIGLFYDKGYGVAQNKEEAAKWYRKAADQGDADAQCNLGYCYKKGEGVTKDPVRAAELYRKSAEQGNATAQYNLGICYEYGNGVTLLKATAAEWYRKAADQGDSDAQYKLGVFYENGYGVTQDKEQAMQWYKKAAEQGNESAKNAIDGMQGGGLGTAVAAGAALGGAALLWKILRG
;
A
#
# COMPACT_ATOMS: atom_id res chain seq x y z
N MET A 1 -0.87 64.73 23.51
CA MET A 1 -1.52 66.00 23.14
C MET A 1 -0.47 66.83 22.45
N SER A 2 -0.70 67.13 21.15
CA SER A 2 0.23 67.95 20.37
C SER A 2 -0.26 69.39 20.44
N GLU A 3 0.59 70.24 20.93
CA GLU A 3 0.30 71.68 20.97
C GLU A 3 0.66 72.30 19.61
N ILE A 4 -0.31 72.95 18.95
CA ILE A 4 -0.07 73.75 17.75
C ILE A 4 -0.33 75.21 18.10
N GLN A 5 0.71 76.05 17.97
CA GLN A 5 0.62 77.49 18.17
C GLN A 5 0.15 78.15 16.88
N VAL A 6 -0.95 78.91 16.95
CA VAL A 6 -1.45 79.76 15.86
C VAL A 6 -1.29 81.21 16.30
N GLU A 7 -0.47 81.92 15.59
CA GLU A 7 -0.25 83.38 15.81
C GLU A 7 -1.04 84.20 14.79
N VAL A 8 -1.89 85.08 15.25
CA VAL A 8 -2.66 85.95 14.41
C VAL A 8 -2.34 87.36 14.84
N CYS A 9 -1.81 88.16 13.93
CA CYS A 9 -1.45 89.55 14.18
C CYS A 9 -2.47 90.50 13.51
N PHE A 10 -2.96 91.44 14.29
CA PHE A 10 -3.90 92.49 13.83
C PHE A 10 -3.32 93.89 14.18
N THR A 11 -3.51 94.83 13.29
CA THR A 11 -3.57 96.27 13.63
C THR A 11 -5.04 96.68 13.69
N ASP A 12 -5.48 97.54 12.85
CA ASP A 12 -6.93 97.78 12.64
C ASP A 12 -7.58 96.70 11.80
N LYS A 13 -6.72 95.80 11.17
CA LYS A 13 -7.12 94.73 10.26
C LYS A 13 -6.18 93.56 10.40
N LEU A 14 -6.61 92.39 9.96
CA LEU A 14 -5.79 91.12 9.99
C LEU A 14 -4.53 91.35 9.12
N GLU A 15 -3.33 91.32 9.73
CA GLU A 15 -2.07 91.56 9.00
C GLU A 15 -1.35 90.24 8.60
N SER A 16 -1.27 89.31 9.52
CA SER A 16 -0.61 88.04 9.26
C SER A 16 -1.17 86.92 10.13
N VAL A 17 -1.12 85.68 9.62
CA VAL A 17 -1.42 84.47 10.35
C VAL A 17 -0.22 83.50 10.20
N ARG A 18 0.23 82.91 11.33
CA ARG A 18 1.21 81.89 11.30
C ARG A 18 0.70 80.62 12.05
N VAL A 19 0.92 79.48 11.47
CA VAL A 19 0.54 78.20 12.10
C VAL A 19 1.81 77.41 12.31
N GLY A 20 2.11 77.04 13.54
CA GLY A 20 3.35 76.32 13.85
C GLY A 20 4.62 77.06 13.40
N GLY A 21 4.59 78.40 13.45
CA GLY A 21 5.68 79.31 13.05
C GLY A 21 5.82 79.50 11.52
N LYS A 22 5.01 78.92 10.71
CA LYS A 22 4.99 79.13 9.23
C LYS A 22 3.94 80.19 8.81
N PRO A 23 4.30 81.18 7.99
CA PRO A 23 3.37 82.17 7.54
C PRO A 23 2.30 81.57 6.62
N MET A 24 1.04 81.98 6.78
CA MET A 24 -0.06 81.58 5.96
C MET A 24 -0.48 82.76 5.05
N GLU A 25 -0.74 82.53 3.76
CA GLU A 25 -1.24 83.56 2.82
C GLU A 25 -2.67 83.97 3.19
N ILE A 26 -2.89 85.30 3.44
CA ILE A 26 -4.17 85.86 3.73
C ILE A 26 -4.70 86.61 2.51
N PRO A 27 -5.87 86.22 1.97
CA PRO A 27 -6.48 87.01 0.87
C PRO A 27 -6.68 88.43 1.21
N LYS A 28 -6.46 89.32 0.21
CA LYS A 28 -6.57 90.77 0.38
C LYS A 28 -7.96 91.24 0.93
N ALA A 29 -9.04 90.56 0.60
CA ALA A 29 -10.37 90.84 1.07
C ALA A 29 -10.54 90.57 2.59
N VAL A 30 -9.88 89.68 3.15
CA VAL A 30 -9.89 89.29 4.58
C VAL A 30 -9.07 90.32 5.37
N LYS A 31 -7.91 90.75 4.85
CA LYS A 31 -7.07 91.78 5.48
C LYS A 31 -7.80 93.14 5.70
N ALA A 32 -8.88 93.31 5.00
CA ALA A 32 -9.60 94.57 5.08
C ALA A 32 -10.72 94.70 6.14
N LYS A 33 -11.00 93.57 6.84
CA LYS A 33 -12.09 93.55 7.82
C LYS A 33 -11.64 94.06 9.20
N PRO A 34 -12.50 94.82 9.93
CA PRO A 34 -12.15 95.25 11.27
C PRO A 34 -12.15 94.14 12.28
N VAL A 35 -11.31 94.31 13.34
CA VAL A 35 -11.07 93.27 14.36
C VAL A 35 -12.34 92.88 15.12
N GLU A 36 -13.25 93.81 15.25
CA GLU A 36 -14.50 93.65 16.02
C GLU A 36 -15.47 92.62 15.34
N GLU A 37 -15.32 92.28 14.04
CA GLU A 37 -16.14 91.20 13.37
C GLU A 37 -15.63 89.79 13.67
N TRP A 38 -14.45 89.66 14.23
CA TRP A 38 -13.79 88.39 14.46
C TRP A 38 -13.79 87.95 15.92
N PHE A 39 -14.01 88.85 16.87
CA PHE A 39 -13.94 88.59 18.28
C PHE A 39 -15.16 89.05 19.04
N GLU A 40 -15.69 88.26 19.99
CA GLU A 40 -16.51 88.65 21.09
C GLU A 40 -15.60 88.76 22.36
N PRO A 41 -15.19 90.05 22.71
CA PRO A 41 -14.18 90.20 23.80
C PRO A 41 -14.70 89.85 25.19
N ALA A 42 -16.02 89.78 25.39
CA ALA A 42 -16.59 89.55 26.71
C ALA A 42 -16.62 88.10 27.21
N ALA A 43 -16.32 87.13 26.43
CA ALA A 43 -16.49 85.72 26.79
C ALA A 43 -15.18 84.85 26.80
N GLY A 44 -14.04 85.43 26.34
CA GLY A 44 -12.76 84.67 26.27
C GLY A 44 -12.87 83.42 25.38
N ARG A 45 -13.80 83.35 24.46
CA ARG A 45 -14.03 82.23 23.55
C ARG A 45 -14.10 82.71 22.11
N VAL A 46 -13.31 82.11 21.30
CA VAL A 46 -13.47 82.17 19.84
C VAL A 46 -14.60 81.22 19.45
N LYS A 47 -15.66 81.72 18.79
CA LYS A 47 -16.74 80.85 18.21
C LYS A 47 -16.24 80.15 16.97
N TRP A 48 -15.54 79.06 17.20
CA TRP A 48 -15.15 78.18 16.14
C TRP A 48 -15.93 76.87 16.29
N GLY A 49 -17.13 76.86 15.79
CA GLY A 49 -17.92 75.69 15.46
C GLY A 49 -17.82 74.48 16.43
N GLY A 50 -17.84 74.67 17.76
CA GLY A 50 -18.05 73.57 18.71
C GLY A 50 -16.81 72.69 19.05
N LEU A 51 -15.61 73.01 18.60
CA LEU A 51 -14.43 72.23 18.74
C LEU A 51 -13.70 72.31 20.12
N GLY A 52 -14.14 73.07 21.06
CA GLY A 52 -13.62 73.09 22.45
C GLY A 52 -12.14 73.47 22.59
N ALA A 53 -11.64 74.34 21.70
CA ALA A 53 -10.32 74.91 21.85
C ALA A 53 -10.31 75.99 22.95
N GLU A 54 -9.44 75.88 23.94
CA GLU A 54 -9.24 76.84 24.97
C GLU A 54 -8.17 77.85 24.58
N ILE A 55 -8.46 79.17 24.71
CA ILE A 55 -7.47 80.25 24.59
C ILE A 55 -6.66 80.22 25.88
N LYS A 56 -5.39 79.84 25.88
CA LYS A 56 -4.57 79.81 27.09
C LYS A 56 -3.86 81.14 27.41
N GLU A 57 -3.54 81.94 26.45
CA GLU A 57 -2.89 83.21 26.65
C GLU A 57 -3.35 84.25 25.58
N MET A 58 -3.81 85.45 25.99
CA MET A 58 -3.96 86.65 25.17
C MET A 58 -2.90 87.62 25.63
N ASP A 59 -1.98 88.00 24.76
CA ASP A 59 -1.12 89.13 25.02
C ASP A 59 -1.66 90.31 24.27
N PHE A 60 -2.10 91.27 25.05
CA PHE A 60 -2.61 92.59 24.54
C PHE A 60 -1.43 93.57 24.48
N GLY A 61 -0.60 93.49 23.48
CA GLY A 61 0.36 94.52 23.16
C GLY A 61 -0.31 95.83 22.82
N GLY A 62 0.00 96.81 23.54
CA GLY A 62 -0.60 98.08 23.61
C GLY A 62 -1.29 98.73 22.37
N GLU A 63 -2.34 99.50 22.56
CA GLU A 63 -3.44 100.12 21.90
C GLU A 63 -3.54 100.11 20.36
N LYS A 64 -2.58 99.55 19.56
CA LYS A 64 -2.68 99.49 18.10
C LYS A 64 -2.23 98.24 17.41
N ASP A 65 -1.47 97.34 18.08
CA ASP A 65 -0.97 96.06 17.47
C ASP A 65 -1.29 94.89 18.41
N ALA A 66 -2.37 94.16 18.20
CA ALA A 66 -2.73 92.99 18.98
C ALA A 66 -2.27 91.68 18.26
N ALA A 67 -1.42 90.91 18.90
CA ALA A 67 -1.09 89.53 18.44
C ALA A 67 -1.83 88.52 19.32
N TYR A 68 -2.56 87.66 18.71
CA TYR A 68 -3.30 86.62 19.40
C TYR A 68 -2.62 85.29 19.12
N SER A 69 -2.27 84.56 20.16
CA SER A 69 -1.74 83.22 20.01
C SER A 69 -2.71 82.24 20.62
N PHE A 70 -3.07 81.21 19.83
CA PHE A 70 -3.99 80.15 20.22
C PHE A 70 -3.26 78.84 20.33
N LEU A 71 -3.45 78.15 21.45
CA LEU A 71 -2.90 76.84 21.64
C LEU A 71 -4.01 75.77 21.50
N PHE A 72 -3.90 74.90 20.51
CA PHE A 72 -4.82 73.76 20.40
C PHE A 72 -4.44 72.71 21.44
N ASN A 73 -5.34 72.37 22.33
CA ASN A 73 -5.22 71.38 23.35
C ASN A 73 -6.38 70.39 23.23
N GLY A 74 -6.33 69.51 22.21
CA GLY A 74 -7.35 68.51 21.95
C GLY A 74 -6.80 67.16 21.57
N PRO A 75 -7.65 66.14 21.41
CA PRO A 75 -7.24 64.82 20.89
C PRO A 75 -6.58 64.92 19.51
N GLU A 76 -5.62 64.07 19.20
CA GLU A 76 -4.84 64.07 17.95
C GLU A 76 -5.72 63.84 16.70
N ASP A 77 -6.79 63.09 16.84
CA ASP A 77 -7.82 62.86 15.79
C ASP A 77 -8.60 64.15 15.42
N LYS A 78 -8.64 65.20 16.27
CA LYS A 78 -9.28 66.46 16.04
C LYS A 78 -8.33 67.55 15.50
N LYS A 79 -7.05 67.20 15.38
CA LYS A 79 -6.01 68.18 14.96
C LYS A 79 -6.23 68.63 13.51
N GLN A 80 -6.56 67.68 12.62
CA GLN A 80 -6.84 67.96 11.20
C GLN A 80 -8.08 68.85 11.03
N GLU A 81 -9.11 68.57 11.81
CA GLU A 81 -10.35 69.39 11.82
C GLU A 81 -10.15 70.84 12.32
N PHE A 82 -9.27 70.99 13.31
CA PHE A 82 -8.86 72.35 13.81
C PHE A 82 -8.05 73.08 12.74
N MET A 83 -7.13 72.40 12.05
CA MET A 83 -6.32 73.01 10.98
C MET A 83 -7.21 73.46 9.82
N GLU A 84 -8.22 72.68 9.44
CA GLU A 84 -9.22 73.00 8.41
C GLU A 84 -10.10 74.22 8.83
N CYS A 85 -10.40 74.31 10.13
CA CYS A 85 -11.14 75.48 10.63
C CYS A 85 -10.29 76.77 10.57
N VAL A 86 -8.98 76.68 10.87
CA VAL A 86 -8.07 77.84 10.74
C VAL A 86 -7.90 78.26 9.29
N GLU A 87 -7.81 77.27 8.37
CA GLU A 87 -7.79 77.58 6.92
C GLU A 87 -9.04 78.20 6.42
N ARG A 88 -10.25 77.79 6.83
CA ARG A 88 -11.52 78.42 6.51
C ARG A 88 -11.62 79.87 7.06
N PHE A 89 -11.14 80.07 8.27
CA PHE A 89 -11.07 81.40 8.87
C PHE A 89 -10.21 82.36 8.05
N CYS A 90 -9.03 81.91 7.58
CA CYS A 90 -8.12 82.76 6.82
C CYS A 90 -8.59 82.99 5.39
N LEU A 91 -9.40 82.14 4.79
CA LEU A 91 -9.89 82.28 3.40
C LEU A 91 -11.10 83.13 3.28
N GLY A 92 -11.83 83.51 4.37
CA GLY A 92 -12.95 84.37 4.44
C GLY A 92 -14.20 84.04 3.62
N GLU A 93 -15.38 84.12 4.23
CA GLU A 93 -16.62 83.74 3.56
C GLU A 93 -16.99 84.58 2.33
N GLU A 94 -16.39 85.77 2.14
CA GLU A 94 -16.73 86.66 1.05
C GLU A 94 -15.98 86.49 -0.27
N ALA A 95 -14.88 85.69 -0.28
CA ALA A 95 -14.24 85.31 -1.54
C ALA A 95 -15.09 84.33 -2.40
N GLN A 96 -16.24 83.97 -1.86
CA GLN A 96 -17.21 83.08 -2.57
C GLN A 96 -18.27 83.86 -3.37
N GLN A 97 -18.32 85.17 -3.33
CA GLN A 97 -19.43 85.86 -3.97
C GLN A 97 -19.19 86.39 -5.40
N GLU A 98 -17.97 86.35 -5.94
CA GLU A 98 -17.72 86.81 -7.31
C GLU A 98 -17.31 85.72 -8.32
N THR A 99 -17.00 84.49 -7.93
CA THR A 99 -16.99 83.31 -8.79
C THR A 99 -18.33 82.60 -8.72
N LYS A 100 -18.97 82.24 -9.87
CA LYS A 100 -20.14 81.34 -9.88
C LYS A 100 -19.87 80.24 -8.88
N LYS A 101 -20.71 80.09 -7.81
CA LYS A 101 -20.58 79.04 -6.83
C LYS A 101 -20.55 77.68 -7.58
N LYS A 102 -19.39 77.06 -7.71
CA LYS A 102 -19.29 75.68 -8.27
C LYS A 102 -20.19 74.79 -7.42
N THR A 103 -21.07 74.12 -8.09
CA THR A 103 -21.90 73.09 -7.45
C THR A 103 -21.06 71.88 -7.13
N VAL A 104 -21.52 71.05 -6.23
CA VAL A 104 -20.84 69.74 -5.94
C VAL A 104 -20.64 68.91 -7.21
N GLN A 105 -21.61 69.04 -8.16
CA GLN A 105 -21.53 68.36 -9.44
C GLN A 105 -20.39 68.88 -10.33
N ASP A 106 -20.10 70.21 -10.26
CA ASP A 106 -18.97 70.82 -11.00
C ASP A 106 -17.62 70.28 -10.45
N TYR A 107 -17.47 70.12 -9.12
CA TYR A 107 -16.26 69.50 -8.50
C TYR A 107 -16.08 68.06 -8.86
N LEU A 108 -17.17 67.29 -8.85
CA LEU A 108 -17.14 65.89 -9.24
C LEU A 108 -16.77 65.68 -10.71
N GLN A 109 -17.35 66.52 -11.61
CA GLN A 109 -17.02 66.43 -13.04
C GLN A 109 -15.56 66.80 -13.31
N GLU A 110 -15.08 67.88 -12.68
CA GLU A 110 -13.68 68.32 -12.81
C GLU A 110 -12.72 67.23 -12.21
N ALA A 111 -13.06 66.66 -11.07
CA ALA A 111 -12.29 65.57 -10.47
C ALA A 111 -12.22 64.38 -11.40
N LYS A 112 -13.33 63.92 -11.94
CA LYS A 112 -13.37 62.80 -12.94
C LYS A 112 -12.57 63.12 -14.19
N LYS A 113 -12.65 64.38 -14.70
CA LYS A 113 -11.88 64.81 -15.88
C LYS A 113 -10.38 64.81 -15.59
N ASN A 114 -9.96 65.29 -14.43
CA ASN A 114 -8.56 65.32 -14.02
C ASN A 114 -8.03 63.90 -13.77
N GLN A 115 -8.84 63.01 -13.20
CA GLN A 115 -8.52 61.60 -13.04
C GLN A 115 -8.29 60.90 -14.41
N GLN A 116 -9.17 61.16 -15.38
CA GLN A 116 -9.00 60.63 -16.75
C GLN A 116 -7.79 61.22 -17.47
N ALA A 117 -7.42 62.45 -17.16
CA ALA A 117 -6.25 63.15 -17.74
C ALA A 117 -4.93 62.77 -17.03
N GLY A 118 -4.97 61.93 -16.00
CA GLY A 118 -3.79 61.53 -15.22
C GLY A 118 -3.31 62.56 -14.18
N ASN A 119 -4.08 63.63 -13.97
CA ASN A 119 -3.74 64.69 -12.99
C ASN A 119 -4.25 64.31 -11.60
N ALA A 120 -3.61 63.32 -11.00
CA ALA A 120 -4.06 62.66 -9.76
C ALA A 120 -4.20 63.62 -8.55
N GLU A 121 -3.22 64.51 -8.34
CA GLU A 121 -3.28 65.53 -7.26
C GLU A 121 -4.46 66.48 -7.41
N MET A 122 -4.71 66.99 -8.60
CA MET A 122 -5.81 67.90 -8.86
C MET A 122 -7.16 67.19 -8.73
N ALA A 123 -7.25 65.90 -9.16
CA ALA A 123 -8.44 65.09 -8.98
C ALA A 123 -8.73 64.87 -7.48
N PHE A 124 -7.72 64.49 -6.71
CA PHE A 124 -7.82 64.31 -5.27
C PHE A 124 -8.29 65.58 -4.56
N GLN A 125 -7.69 66.74 -4.85
CA GLN A 125 -8.11 68.04 -4.24
C GLN A 125 -9.57 68.36 -4.52
N GLN A 126 -10.06 68.09 -5.72
CA GLN A 126 -11.43 68.35 -6.09
C GLN A 126 -12.42 67.43 -5.46
N TYR A 127 -12.05 66.10 -5.40
CA TYR A 127 -12.82 65.12 -4.62
C TYR A 127 -12.82 65.51 -3.13
N MET A 128 -11.71 65.98 -2.57
CA MET A 128 -11.58 66.38 -1.19
C MET A 128 -12.53 67.58 -0.89
N VAL A 129 -12.63 68.62 -1.75
CA VAL A 129 -13.57 69.69 -1.61
C VAL A 129 -15.01 69.21 -1.62
N ALA A 130 -15.38 68.38 -2.57
CA ALA A 130 -16.72 67.79 -2.66
C ALA A 130 -17.05 66.87 -1.46
N ALA A 131 -16.07 66.15 -0.96
CA ALA A 131 -16.20 65.23 0.19
C ALA A 131 -16.33 66.00 1.52
N ARG A 132 -15.43 66.99 1.73
CA ARG A 132 -15.35 67.74 2.96
C ARG A 132 -16.42 68.80 3.08
N ASP A 133 -16.58 69.67 2.06
CA ASP A 133 -17.40 70.88 2.16
C ASP A 133 -18.86 70.63 1.82
N TYR A 134 -19.12 69.60 1.00
CA TYR A 134 -20.47 69.20 0.63
C TYR A 134 -20.93 67.86 1.20
N GLY A 135 -20.00 67.13 1.86
CA GLY A 135 -20.33 65.81 2.43
C GLY A 135 -20.77 64.77 1.41
N HIS A 136 -20.44 64.94 0.12
CA HIS A 136 -20.95 64.06 -0.93
C HIS A 136 -20.46 62.66 -0.86
N PRO A 137 -21.29 61.62 -0.76
CA PRO A 137 -20.86 60.25 -0.50
C PRO A 137 -19.92 59.68 -1.58
N GLU A 138 -20.21 59.89 -2.88
CA GLU A 138 -19.33 59.46 -3.97
C GLU A 138 -17.95 60.13 -3.88
N ALA A 139 -17.88 61.43 -3.54
CA ALA A 139 -16.62 62.13 -3.35
C ALA A 139 -15.82 61.59 -2.16
N GLN A 140 -16.50 61.30 -1.04
CA GLN A 140 -15.89 60.67 0.14
C GLN A 140 -15.32 59.29 -0.19
N PHE A 141 -16.04 58.48 -1.00
CA PHE A 141 -15.58 57.20 -1.47
C PHE A 141 -14.33 57.34 -2.35
N GLU A 142 -14.33 58.28 -3.31
CA GLU A 142 -13.17 58.49 -4.18
C GLU A 142 -11.95 59.06 -3.41
N VAL A 143 -12.13 59.88 -2.40
CA VAL A 143 -11.08 60.33 -1.51
C VAL A 143 -10.48 59.13 -0.76
N ALA A 144 -11.33 58.26 -0.24
CA ALA A 144 -10.87 57.00 0.41
C ALA A 144 -10.05 56.15 -0.53
N ARG A 145 -10.47 55.95 -1.78
CA ARG A 145 -9.72 55.23 -2.82
C ARG A 145 -8.36 55.86 -3.12
N CYS A 146 -8.30 57.20 -3.16
CA CYS A 146 -7.06 57.94 -3.34
C CYS A 146 -6.07 57.67 -2.22
N TYR A 147 -6.53 57.72 -0.96
CA TYR A 147 -5.69 57.31 0.19
C TYR A 147 -5.30 55.87 0.16
N GLN A 148 -6.18 54.95 -0.20
CA GLN A 148 -5.91 53.53 -0.27
C GLN A 148 -4.83 53.18 -1.32
N ASN A 149 -4.89 53.84 -2.48
CA ASN A 149 -4.01 53.56 -3.61
C ASN A 149 -2.77 54.47 -3.65
N GLY A 150 -2.72 55.52 -2.87
CA GLY A 150 -1.68 56.55 -2.96
C GLY A 150 -1.79 57.41 -4.22
N THR A 151 -3.05 57.64 -4.71
CA THR A 151 -3.29 58.34 -5.99
C THR A 151 -3.54 59.83 -5.74
N GLY A 152 -2.57 60.67 -6.05
CA GLY A 152 -2.64 62.12 -5.80
C GLY A 152 -2.48 62.53 -4.34
N VAL A 153 -2.23 61.59 -3.47
CA VAL A 153 -1.98 61.75 -2.02
C VAL A 153 -1.10 60.60 -1.51
N GLU A 154 -0.41 60.80 -0.43
CA GLU A 154 0.34 59.74 0.22
C GLU A 154 -0.60 58.61 0.70
N LYS A 155 -0.21 57.36 0.46
CA LYS A 155 -1.02 56.18 0.85
C LYS A 155 -1.22 56.14 2.35
N SER A 156 -2.44 55.99 2.80
CA SER A 156 -2.81 55.82 4.21
C SER A 156 -4.08 55.02 4.34
N GLU A 157 -3.97 53.82 4.86
CA GLU A 157 -5.13 52.92 5.07
C GLU A 157 -6.05 53.43 6.17
N GLU A 158 -5.51 54.13 7.19
CA GLU A 158 -6.27 54.71 8.26
C GLU A 158 -7.15 55.86 7.73
N ASN A 159 -6.57 56.77 6.89
CA ASN A 159 -7.35 57.86 6.27
C ASN A 159 -8.39 57.31 5.28
N ALA A 160 -8.04 56.28 4.51
CA ALA A 160 -8.98 55.62 3.64
C ALA A 160 -10.19 55.07 4.41
N LEU A 161 -9.94 54.39 5.54
CA LEU A 161 -10.98 53.86 6.41
C LEU A 161 -11.92 54.94 6.93
N VAL A 162 -11.37 56.09 7.39
CA VAL A 162 -12.18 57.22 7.89
C VAL A 162 -13.14 57.73 6.81
N TRP A 163 -12.65 57.90 5.59
CA TRP A 163 -13.46 58.37 4.49
C TRP A 163 -14.46 57.34 3.95
N TYR A 164 -14.07 56.05 3.88
CA TYR A 164 -15.02 54.98 3.59
C TYR A 164 -16.15 54.94 4.61
N LYS A 165 -15.85 55.11 5.91
CA LYS A 165 -16.86 55.11 6.96
C LYS A 165 -17.86 56.24 6.78
N LYS A 166 -17.38 57.48 6.47
CA LYS A 166 -18.24 58.64 6.23
C LYS A 166 -19.20 58.44 5.04
N ALA A 167 -18.70 57.84 3.96
CA ALA A 167 -19.53 57.54 2.79
C ALA A 167 -20.51 56.39 3.05
N ALA A 168 -20.05 55.33 3.75
CA ALA A 168 -20.86 54.17 4.09
C ALA A 168 -22.04 54.51 5.03
N GLU A 169 -21.82 55.44 5.99
CA GLU A 169 -22.85 55.96 6.89
C GLU A 169 -23.96 56.74 6.11
N GLN A 170 -23.63 57.22 4.93
CA GLN A 170 -24.59 57.85 4.02
C GLN A 170 -25.23 56.86 3.03
N CYS A 171 -25.10 55.57 3.29
CA CYS A 171 -25.66 54.48 2.48
C CYS A 171 -25.07 54.38 1.06
N ASP A 172 -23.83 54.84 0.84
CA ASP A 172 -23.13 54.57 -0.41
C ASP A 172 -22.74 53.09 -0.47
N ALA A 173 -23.26 52.37 -1.43
CA ALA A 173 -23.09 50.89 -1.51
C ALA A 173 -21.65 50.50 -1.81
N GLU A 174 -20.92 51.29 -2.61
CA GLU A 174 -19.52 51.00 -2.92
C GLU A 174 -18.64 51.23 -1.68
N ALA A 175 -18.90 52.34 -0.95
CA ALA A 175 -18.20 52.61 0.30
C ALA A 175 -18.49 51.58 1.40
N GLN A 176 -19.75 51.16 1.51
CA GLN A 176 -20.11 50.06 2.45
C GLN A 176 -19.38 48.75 2.10
N CYS A 177 -19.31 48.41 0.80
CA CYS A 177 -18.55 47.25 0.36
C CYS A 177 -17.06 47.40 0.68
N ALA A 178 -16.45 48.57 0.36
CA ALA A 178 -15.05 48.85 0.66
C ALA A 178 -14.74 48.87 2.17
N LEU A 179 -15.66 49.41 2.99
CA LEU A 179 -15.55 49.37 4.44
C LEU A 179 -15.60 47.93 4.99
N GLY A 180 -16.50 47.11 4.44
CA GLY A 180 -16.54 45.66 4.71
C GLY A 180 -15.22 44.98 4.40
N GLU A 181 -14.59 45.31 3.28
CA GLU A 181 -13.27 44.80 2.89
C GLU A 181 -12.16 45.24 3.86
N CYS A 182 -12.21 46.52 4.34
CA CYS A 182 -11.25 47.03 5.33
C CYS A 182 -11.28 46.20 6.63
N TYR A 183 -12.48 45.92 7.15
CA TYR A 183 -12.63 45.07 8.35
C TYR A 183 -12.26 43.63 8.09
N TYR A 184 -12.56 43.06 6.91
CA TYR A 184 -12.26 41.67 6.57
C TYR A 184 -10.76 41.44 6.42
N GLN A 185 -10.04 42.37 5.79
CA GLN A 185 -8.60 42.25 5.52
C GLN A 185 -7.69 42.99 6.52
N ALA A 186 -8.22 43.56 7.58
CA ALA A 186 -7.48 44.35 8.57
C ALA A 186 -6.76 45.58 7.96
N ARG A 187 -7.39 46.30 7.00
CA ARG A 187 -6.78 47.45 6.35
C ARG A 187 -7.15 48.75 7.11
N GLY A 188 -6.16 49.31 7.77
CA GLY A 188 -6.35 50.55 8.58
C GLY A 188 -7.18 50.35 9.86
N VAL A 189 -7.57 49.11 10.17
CA VAL A 189 -8.36 48.71 11.34
C VAL A 189 -8.03 47.26 11.72
N GLU A 190 -8.25 46.85 12.96
CA GLU A 190 -8.17 45.42 13.34
C GLU A 190 -9.26 44.61 12.62
N LYS A 191 -8.92 43.32 12.30
CA LYS A 191 -9.85 42.40 11.65
C LYS A 191 -11.10 42.21 12.51
N ASP A 192 -12.28 42.45 11.90
CA ASP A 192 -13.57 42.16 12.54
C ASP A 192 -14.57 41.62 11.52
N ASP A 193 -14.72 40.28 11.51
CA ASP A 193 -15.61 39.57 10.59
C ASP A 193 -17.09 39.89 10.84
N LYS A 194 -17.48 40.39 12.04
CA LYS A 194 -18.87 40.81 12.32
C LYS A 194 -19.18 42.17 11.72
N GLU A 195 -18.27 43.12 11.89
CA GLU A 195 -18.42 44.46 11.26
C GLU A 195 -18.27 44.32 9.73
N ALA A 196 -17.34 43.50 9.23
CA ALA A 196 -17.20 43.21 7.80
C ALA A 196 -18.54 42.72 7.22
N ARG A 197 -19.13 41.71 7.84
CA ARG A 197 -20.42 41.15 7.42
C ARG A 197 -21.52 42.21 7.44
N ARG A 198 -21.63 43.02 8.51
CA ARG A 198 -22.64 44.07 8.64
C ARG A 198 -22.57 45.03 7.47
N TRP A 199 -21.37 45.48 7.11
CA TRP A 199 -21.19 46.44 6.04
C TRP A 199 -21.41 45.83 4.65
N TYR A 200 -20.91 44.57 4.44
CA TYR A 200 -21.20 43.82 3.22
C TYR A 200 -22.73 43.60 3.05
N GLU A 201 -23.42 43.16 4.10
CA GLU A 201 -24.89 43.00 4.04
C GLU A 201 -25.60 44.32 3.69
N ALA A 202 -25.17 45.43 4.24
CA ALA A 202 -25.73 46.74 3.91
C ALA A 202 -25.56 47.07 2.41
N ALA A 203 -24.37 46.89 1.85
CA ALA A 203 -24.10 47.07 0.42
C ALA A 203 -24.83 46.04 -0.45
N ALA A 204 -24.87 44.78 -0.02
CA ALA A 204 -25.51 43.66 -0.72
C ALA A 204 -27.03 43.86 -0.87
N THR A 205 -27.68 44.46 0.17
CA THR A 205 -29.12 44.76 0.10
C THR A 205 -29.45 45.85 -0.92
N GLN A 206 -28.49 46.72 -1.21
CA GLN A 206 -28.57 47.75 -2.23
C GLN A 206 -28.22 47.22 -3.65
N GLY A 207 -27.84 45.95 -3.78
CA GLY A 207 -27.56 45.33 -5.06
C GLY A 207 -26.08 45.29 -5.45
N ASN A 208 -25.16 45.75 -4.59
CA ASN A 208 -23.72 45.66 -4.89
C ASN A 208 -23.31 44.21 -5.05
N VAL A 209 -22.80 43.84 -6.22
CA VAL A 209 -22.50 42.45 -6.63
C VAL A 209 -21.39 41.82 -5.78
N THR A 210 -20.30 42.58 -5.61
CA THR A 210 -19.17 42.12 -4.80
C THR A 210 -19.58 41.89 -3.35
N ALA A 211 -20.36 42.79 -2.79
CA ALA A 211 -20.88 42.66 -1.44
C ALA A 211 -21.84 41.47 -1.28
N GLN A 212 -22.69 41.21 -2.27
CA GLN A 212 -23.54 39.99 -2.27
C GLN A 212 -22.72 38.72 -2.26
N TYR A 213 -21.68 38.63 -3.08
CA TYR A 213 -20.76 37.49 -3.09
C TYR A 213 -20.05 37.35 -1.75
N MET A 214 -19.45 38.45 -1.23
CA MET A 214 -18.72 38.40 0.04
C MET A 214 -19.63 38.08 1.24
N THR A 215 -20.85 38.60 1.24
CA THR A 215 -21.87 38.24 2.23
C THR A 215 -22.16 36.74 2.19
N GLY A 216 -22.34 36.18 0.99
CA GLY A 216 -22.50 34.74 0.79
C GLY A 216 -21.33 33.92 1.37
N ARG A 217 -20.10 34.34 1.09
CA ARG A 217 -18.88 33.70 1.63
C ARG A 217 -18.85 33.70 3.15
N LEU A 218 -19.07 34.85 3.77
CA LEU A 218 -19.06 34.98 5.24
C LEU A 218 -20.15 34.12 5.90
N TYR A 219 -21.33 33.98 5.26
CA TYR A 219 -22.35 33.05 5.74
C TYR A 219 -21.95 31.56 5.58
N ALA A 220 -21.28 31.23 4.48
CA ALA A 220 -20.76 29.87 4.26
C ALA A 220 -19.67 29.49 5.28
N GLU A 221 -18.73 30.41 5.56
CA GLU A 221 -17.69 30.22 6.61
C GLU A 221 -18.31 29.97 8.00
N LEU A 222 -19.50 30.51 8.27
CA LEU A 222 -20.25 30.27 9.50
C LEU A 222 -21.20 29.09 9.43
N SER A 223 -21.16 28.30 8.34
CA SER A 223 -22.06 27.15 8.07
C SER A 223 -23.55 27.52 7.99
N TYR A 224 -23.88 28.76 7.68
CA TYR A 224 -25.25 29.23 7.37
C TYR A 224 -25.54 29.07 5.87
N ASN A 225 -25.47 27.84 5.38
CA ASN A 225 -25.48 27.54 3.94
C ASN A 225 -26.73 28.03 3.21
N VAL A 226 -27.91 27.97 3.81
CA VAL A 226 -29.15 28.50 3.22
C VAL A 226 -29.06 30.02 2.97
N ALA A 227 -28.47 30.78 3.90
CA ALA A 227 -28.27 32.22 3.74
C ALA A 227 -27.17 32.50 2.70
N ALA A 228 -26.10 31.74 2.68
CA ALA A 228 -25.04 31.81 1.67
C ALA A 228 -25.60 31.60 0.25
N VAL A 229 -26.36 30.56 0.02
CA VAL A 229 -27.03 30.26 -1.26
C VAL A 229 -27.91 31.42 -1.72
N LYS A 230 -28.68 32.04 -0.81
CA LYS A 230 -29.54 33.20 -1.14
C LYS A 230 -28.71 34.35 -1.70
N TRP A 231 -27.56 34.66 -1.11
CA TRP A 231 -26.70 35.74 -1.53
C TRP A 231 -25.91 35.42 -2.79
N TYR A 232 -25.38 34.18 -2.87
CA TYR A 232 -24.73 33.70 -4.10
C TYR A 232 -25.69 33.73 -5.29
N THR A 233 -26.96 33.34 -5.09
CA THR A 233 -27.97 33.42 -6.17
C THR A 233 -28.12 34.82 -6.70
N LYS A 234 -28.24 35.82 -5.80
CA LYS A 234 -28.39 37.24 -6.23
C LYS A 234 -27.16 37.75 -6.99
N ALA A 235 -25.96 37.40 -6.53
CA ALA A 235 -24.74 37.82 -7.22
C ALA A 235 -24.57 37.08 -8.56
N ALA A 236 -24.93 35.79 -8.60
CA ALA A 236 -24.88 34.96 -9.79
C ALA A 236 -25.86 35.39 -10.89
N GLU A 237 -27.05 35.89 -10.49
CA GLU A 237 -28.04 36.54 -11.39
C GLU A 237 -27.48 37.81 -12.01
N GLN A 238 -26.54 38.48 -11.38
CA GLN A 238 -25.81 39.66 -11.87
C GLN A 238 -24.49 39.27 -12.57
N GLU A 239 -24.36 38.02 -13.00
CA GLU A 239 -23.24 37.46 -13.76
C GLU A 239 -21.90 37.47 -13.04
N CYS A 240 -21.86 37.47 -11.70
CA CYS A 240 -20.63 37.34 -10.92
C CYS A 240 -20.06 35.92 -11.07
N PRO A 241 -18.88 35.72 -11.68
CA PRO A 241 -18.38 34.40 -11.95
C PRO A 241 -17.99 33.64 -10.67
N GLU A 242 -17.47 34.32 -9.65
CA GLU A 242 -17.16 33.75 -8.35
C GLU A 242 -18.44 33.22 -7.68
N ALA A 243 -19.52 34.01 -7.73
CA ALA A 243 -20.79 33.60 -7.13
C ALA A 243 -21.47 32.47 -7.91
N GLN A 244 -21.34 32.45 -9.24
CA GLN A 244 -21.81 31.35 -10.07
C GLN A 244 -21.07 30.08 -9.73
N TYR A 245 -19.77 30.16 -9.52
CA TYR A 245 -18.95 29.03 -9.11
C TYR A 245 -19.37 28.49 -7.74
N GLU A 246 -19.40 29.34 -6.71
CA GLU A 246 -19.77 28.94 -5.35
C GLU A 246 -21.19 28.38 -5.25
N LEU A 247 -22.13 28.96 -5.98
CA LEU A 247 -23.48 28.46 -6.08
C LEU A 247 -23.53 27.09 -6.76
N GLY A 248 -22.68 26.88 -7.76
CA GLY A 248 -22.48 25.59 -8.40
C GLY A 248 -21.99 24.53 -7.40
N VAL A 249 -21.02 24.88 -6.56
CA VAL A 249 -20.50 23.98 -5.48
C VAL A 249 -21.62 23.64 -4.49
N CYS A 250 -22.45 24.63 -4.10
CA CYS A 250 -23.60 24.40 -3.22
C CYS A 250 -24.61 23.39 -3.83
N TYR A 251 -24.93 23.52 -5.13
CA TYR A 251 -25.82 22.57 -5.81
C TYR A 251 -25.21 21.18 -5.97
N GLU A 252 -23.90 21.09 -6.21
CA GLU A 252 -23.18 19.80 -6.32
C GLU A 252 -23.18 19.04 -4.99
N ALA A 253 -22.87 19.74 -3.90
CA ALA A 253 -22.84 19.15 -2.55
C ALA A 253 -24.23 18.93 -1.95
N GLY A 254 -25.21 19.78 -2.32
CA GLY A 254 -26.51 19.85 -1.65
C GLY A 254 -26.49 20.73 -0.40
N ASP A 255 -25.52 21.63 -0.29
CA ASP A 255 -25.32 22.51 0.87
C ASP A 255 -26.23 23.75 0.81
N GLY A 256 -27.18 23.81 1.74
CA GLY A 256 -28.14 24.93 1.82
C GLY A 256 -29.20 24.94 0.71
N VAL A 257 -29.11 23.99 -0.23
CA VAL A 257 -30.04 23.81 -1.35
C VAL A 257 -30.12 22.31 -1.68
N GLY A 258 -31.20 21.86 -2.33
CA GLY A 258 -31.27 20.47 -2.79
C GLY A 258 -30.19 20.17 -3.84
N LYS A 259 -29.53 19.01 -3.73
CA LYS A 259 -28.50 18.58 -4.68
C LYS A 259 -29.05 18.53 -6.11
N ASP A 260 -28.40 19.22 -7.04
CA ASP A 260 -28.75 19.30 -8.46
C ASP A 260 -27.48 19.46 -9.31
N GLU A 261 -26.94 18.31 -9.76
CA GLU A 261 -25.72 18.27 -10.55
C GLU A 261 -25.83 18.95 -11.90
N ALA A 262 -27.03 18.91 -12.53
CA ALA A 262 -27.24 19.58 -13.81
C ALA A 262 -27.18 21.11 -13.66
N LYS A 263 -27.73 21.63 -12.56
CA LYS A 263 -27.69 23.06 -12.25
C LYS A 263 -26.31 23.52 -11.84
N ALA A 264 -25.58 22.69 -11.11
CA ALA A 264 -24.16 22.93 -10.79
C ALA A 264 -23.32 23.05 -12.07
N ALA A 265 -23.45 22.12 -13.00
CA ALA A 265 -22.73 22.15 -14.27
C ALA A 265 -23.10 23.35 -15.14
N GLU A 266 -24.38 23.81 -15.14
CA GLU A 266 -24.81 25.03 -15.83
C GLU A 266 -24.14 26.26 -15.24
N LEU A 267 -24.08 26.37 -13.91
CA LEU A 267 -23.46 27.48 -13.21
C LEU A 267 -21.94 27.51 -13.43
N TYR A 268 -21.27 26.35 -13.35
CA TYR A 268 -19.86 26.26 -13.71
C TYR A 268 -19.60 26.69 -15.15
N ARG A 269 -20.50 26.34 -16.09
CA ARG A 269 -20.38 26.76 -17.48
C ARG A 269 -20.49 28.29 -17.63
N LYS A 270 -21.41 28.92 -16.92
CA LYS A 270 -21.57 30.40 -16.94
C LYS A 270 -20.28 31.08 -16.44
N ALA A 271 -19.75 30.66 -15.32
CA ALA A 271 -18.49 31.17 -14.77
C ALA A 271 -17.28 30.84 -15.66
N ALA A 272 -17.21 29.63 -16.21
CA ALA A 272 -16.12 29.20 -17.09
C ALA A 272 -16.02 29.99 -18.39
N VAL A 273 -17.16 30.36 -18.98
CA VAL A 273 -17.23 31.23 -20.18
C VAL A 273 -16.66 32.61 -19.89
N GLN A 274 -16.85 33.13 -18.70
CA GLN A 274 -16.27 34.39 -18.23
C GLN A 274 -14.77 34.28 -17.91
N GLY A 275 -14.19 33.10 -18.01
CA GLY A 275 -12.76 32.86 -17.78
C GLY A 275 -12.37 32.43 -16.38
N TYR A 276 -13.34 32.21 -15.49
CA TYR A 276 -13.03 31.79 -14.12
C TYR A 276 -12.38 30.38 -14.07
N ALA A 277 -11.14 30.31 -13.66
CA ALA A 277 -10.31 29.11 -13.80
C ALA A 277 -10.81 27.93 -12.97
N GLU A 278 -11.29 28.21 -11.74
CA GLU A 278 -11.85 27.18 -10.86
C GLU A 278 -13.09 26.55 -11.50
N ALA A 279 -13.99 27.38 -12.05
CA ALA A 279 -15.18 26.88 -12.74
C ALA A 279 -14.84 26.11 -14.03
N GLN A 280 -13.79 26.52 -14.75
CA GLN A 280 -13.29 25.74 -15.90
C GLN A 280 -12.79 24.37 -15.47
N ASN A 281 -12.09 24.25 -14.35
CA ASN A 281 -11.65 22.96 -13.82
C ASN A 281 -12.84 22.09 -13.44
N GLU A 282 -13.79 22.59 -12.66
CA GLU A 282 -14.95 21.81 -12.21
C GLU A 282 -15.88 21.43 -13.37
N LEU A 283 -16.08 22.32 -14.35
CA LEU A 283 -16.79 21.97 -15.57
C LEU A 283 -16.08 20.84 -16.35
N GLY A 284 -14.73 20.87 -16.37
CA GLY A 284 -13.93 19.78 -16.92
C GLY A 284 -14.17 18.46 -16.18
N ALA A 285 -14.28 18.51 -14.85
CA ALA A 285 -14.62 17.34 -14.04
C ALA A 285 -16.04 16.84 -14.34
N CYS A 286 -17.00 17.74 -14.47
CA CYS A 286 -18.37 17.39 -14.89
C CYS A 286 -18.40 16.64 -16.22
N TYR A 287 -17.69 17.13 -17.23
CA TYR A 287 -17.60 16.43 -18.52
C TYR A 287 -16.83 15.13 -18.46
N SER A 288 -15.76 15.05 -17.65
CA SER A 288 -14.96 13.82 -17.51
C SER A 288 -15.76 12.69 -16.89
N ASN A 289 -16.58 13.00 -15.88
CA ASN A 289 -17.34 12.03 -15.11
C ASN A 289 -18.76 11.79 -15.68
N GLY A 290 -19.30 12.75 -16.42
CA GLY A 290 -20.71 12.76 -16.84
C GLY A 290 -21.65 13.25 -15.75
N THR A 291 -21.18 14.09 -14.82
CA THR A 291 -21.94 14.61 -13.68
C THR A 291 -22.70 15.86 -14.11
N GLY A 292 -24.01 15.78 -14.12
CA GLY A 292 -24.89 16.88 -14.53
C GLY A 292 -24.86 17.23 -16.03
N VAL A 293 -23.95 16.63 -16.79
CA VAL A 293 -23.82 16.75 -18.24
C VAL A 293 -23.49 15.41 -18.85
N ALA A 294 -23.70 15.23 -20.16
CA ALA A 294 -23.22 14.04 -20.86
C ALA A 294 -21.69 13.97 -20.79
N LYS A 295 -21.13 12.77 -20.56
CA LYS A 295 -19.69 12.56 -20.53
C LYS A 295 -19.06 12.90 -21.87
N ASP A 296 -18.08 13.79 -21.86
CA ASP A 296 -17.35 14.26 -23.04
C ASP A 296 -15.90 14.58 -22.65
N LEU A 297 -15.00 13.67 -22.97
CA LEU A 297 -13.59 13.81 -22.60
C LEU A 297 -12.86 14.92 -23.39
N GLU A 298 -13.32 15.24 -24.61
CA GLU A 298 -12.73 16.32 -25.41
C GLU A 298 -13.07 17.69 -24.78
N GLN A 299 -14.33 17.88 -24.37
CA GLN A 299 -14.73 19.08 -23.63
C GLN A 299 -14.03 19.17 -22.28
N ALA A 300 -13.89 18.04 -21.57
CA ALA A 300 -13.15 18.01 -20.31
C ALA A 300 -11.70 18.48 -20.50
N PHE A 301 -11.01 17.94 -21.48
CA PHE A 301 -9.64 18.33 -21.83
C PHE A 301 -9.52 19.83 -22.14
N GLU A 302 -10.43 20.38 -22.96
CA GLU A 302 -10.40 21.80 -23.33
C GLU A 302 -10.65 22.71 -22.12
N CYS A 303 -11.54 22.31 -21.19
CA CYS A 303 -11.80 23.03 -19.95
C CYS A 303 -10.55 23.01 -19.04
N TYR A 304 -9.95 21.84 -18.82
CA TYR A 304 -8.72 21.72 -18.04
C TYR A 304 -7.57 22.52 -18.67
N ARG A 305 -7.43 22.49 -19.99
CA ARG A 305 -6.39 23.23 -20.72
C ARG A 305 -6.51 24.74 -20.52
N LYS A 306 -7.74 25.28 -20.54
CA LYS A 306 -7.99 26.71 -20.30
C LYS A 306 -7.61 27.10 -18.88
N ALA A 307 -8.08 26.36 -17.89
CA ALA A 307 -7.79 26.59 -16.47
C ALA A 307 -6.30 26.43 -16.14
N ALA A 308 -5.66 25.39 -16.67
CA ALA A 308 -4.24 25.09 -16.44
C ALA A 308 -3.32 26.20 -16.98
N LYS A 309 -3.67 26.80 -18.13
CA LYS A 309 -2.96 27.96 -18.70
C LYS A 309 -3.05 29.21 -17.84
N GLN A 310 -4.09 29.34 -17.04
CA GLN A 310 -4.26 30.42 -16.06
C GLN A 310 -3.52 30.12 -14.73
N GLY A 311 -2.88 28.97 -14.60
CA GLY A 311 -2.12 28.59 -13.42
C GLY A 311 -2.92 27.76 -12.39
N ASN A 312 -4.19 27.41 -12.68
CA ASN A 312 -4.96 26.58 -11.77
C ASN A 312 -4.30 25.22 -11.57
N VAL A 313 -3.87 24.94 -10.33
CA VAL A 313 -3.03 23.79 -10.00
C VAL A 313 -3.75 22.45 -10.20
N LYS A 314 -5.04 22.40 -9.81
CA LYS A 314 -5.85 21.19 -10.02
C LYS A 314 -6.03 20.90 -11.50
N ALA A 315 -6.26 21.94 -12.29
CA ALA A 315 -6.41 21.78 -13.73
C ALA A 315 -5.09 21.38 -14.41
N GLN A 316 -3.95 21.85 -13.96
CA GLN A 316 -2.64 21.38 -14.45
C GLN A 316 -2.44 19.90 -14.19
N TYR A 317 -2.79 19.43 -12.99
CA TYR A 317 -2.78 18.01 -12.65
C TYR A 317 -3.75 17.21 -13.55
N ASN A 318 -5.00 17.64 -13.66
CA ASN A 318 -6.02 16.97 -14.49
C ASN A 318 -5.62 16.94 -15.97
N LEU A 319 -5.03 18.01 -16.47
CA LEU A 319 -4.50 18.07 -17.83
C LEU A 319 -3.34 17.08 -18.04
N GLY A 320 -2.44 16.96 -17.07
CA GLY A 320 -1.39 15.93 -17.04
C GLY A 320 -1.97 14.52 -17.09
N VAL A 321 -3.02 14.25 -16.32
CA VAL A 321 -3.74 12.97 -16.34
C VAL A 321 -4.38 12.73 -17.71
N CYS A 322 -5.03 13.73 -18.32
CA CYS A 322 -5.60 13.60 -19.68
C CYS A 322 -4.55 13.16 -20.71
N TYR A 323 -3.38 13.75 -20.70
CA TYR A 323 -2.27 13.34 -21.59
C TYR A 323 -1.72 11.95 -21.24
N ALA A 324 -1.68 11.57 -19.96
CA ALA A 324 -1.19 10.26 -19.53
C ALA A 324 -2.05 9.10 -20.02
N ILE A 325 -3.38 9.27 -19.96
CA ILE A 325 -4.34 8.20 -20.31
C ILE A 325 -4.91 8.33 -21.72
N GLY A 326 -4.73 9.47 -22.41
CA GLY A 326 -5.38 9.75 -23.68
C GLY A 326 -6.85 10.17 -23.52
N GLY A 327 -7.16 10.89 -22.43
CA GLY A 327 -8.52 11.34 -22.11
C GLY A 327 -8.92 12.60 -22.88
N GLY A 328 -9.63 12.47 -24.00
CA GLY A 328 -10.03 13.59 -24.85
C GLY A 328 -8.90 14.17 -25.71
N VAL A 329 -7.74 13.57 -25.68
CA VAL A 329 -6.54 13.95 -26.44
C VAL A 329 -5.71 12.71 -26.73
N THR A 330 -4.85 12.75 -27.74
CA THR A 330 -3.88 11.66 -27.97
C THR A 330 -2.94 11.56 -26.78
N LYS A 331 -2.67 10.32 -26.34
CA LYS A 331 -1.72 10.05 -25.25
C LYS A 331 -0.36 10.65 -25.57
N ASP A 332 0.16 11.47 -24.66
CA ASP A 332 1.46 12.11 -24.75
C ASP A 332 2.15 12.11 -23.37
N PRO A 333 3.02 11.13 -23.11
CA PRO A 333 3.69 11.04 -21.80
C PRO A 333 4.59 12.25 -21.49
N VAL A 334 5.15 12.93 -22.52
CA VAL A 334 5.99 14.12 -22.31
C VAL A 334 5.14 15.26 -21.76
N GLN A 335 4.02 15.56 -22.43
CA GLN A 335 3.08 16.57 -21.94
C GLN A 335 2.48 16.20 -20.58
N ALA A 336 2.21 14.92 -20.33
CA ALA A 336 1.75 14.43 -19.03
C ALA A 336 2.75 14.76 -17.92
N ALA A 337 4.02 14.48 -18.13
CA ALA A 337 5.07 14.78 -17.17
C ALA A 337 5.29 16.30 -16.98
N GLU A 338 5.28 17.09 -18.05
CA GLU A 338 5.44 18.55 -18.00
C GLU A 338 4.33 19.23 -17.19
N TRP A 339 3.06 18.89 -17.43
CA TRP A 339 1.95 19.47 -16.70
C TRP A 339 1.89 18.98 -15.26
N SER A 340 2.22 17.71 -15.01
CA SER A 340 2.36 17.19 -13.66
C SER A 340 3.48 17.89 -12.89
N ALA A 341 4.62 18.20 -13.55
CA ALA A 341 5.72 18.94 -12.95
C ALA A 341 5.29 20.34 -12.50
N ARG A 342 4.57 21.08 -13.35
CA ARG A 342 4.05 22.41 -13.00
C ARG A 342 3.14 22.39 -11.76
N ALA A 343 2.25 21.41 -11.68
CA ALA A 343 1.39 21.27 -10.51
C ALA A 343 2.18 20.80 -9.27
N ALA A 344 3.15 19.90 -9.44
CA ALA A 344 4.01 19.39 -8.38
C ALA A 344 4.92 20.48 -7.76
N GLU A 345 5.46 21.36 -8.60
CA GLU A 345 6.26 22.53 -8.17
C GLU A 345 5.44 23.51 -7.34
N GLN A 346 4.16 23.62 -7.60
CA GLN A 346 3.21 24.41 -6.80
C GLN A 346 2.74 23.68 -5.52
N GLY A 347 3.28 22.48 -5.23
CA GLY A 347 3.02 21.77 -3.99
C GLY A 347 1.87 20.77 -4.04
N PHE A 348 1.22 20.53 -5.18
CA PHE A 348 0.08 19.62 -5.25
C PHE A 348 0.51 18.16 -5.08
N ALA A 349 0.14 17.53 -3.95
CA ALA A 349 0.63 16.22 -3.55
C ALA A 349 0.36 15.10 -4.58
N ALA A 350 -0.84 15.08 -5.16
CA ALA A 350 -1.17 14.08 -6.19
C ALA A 350 -0.30 14.25 -7.47
N ALA A 351 0.03 15.49 -7.84
CA ALA A 351 0.92 15.75 -8.96
C ALA A 351 2.38 15.38 -8.64
N GLN A 352 2.83 15.60 -7.42
CA GLN A 352 4.13 15.15 -6.94
C GLN A 352 4.25 13.62 -6.99
N TYR A 353 3.20 12.92 -6.56
CA TYR A 353 3.14 11.46 -6.70
C TYR A 353 3.21 11.02 -8.16
N ASN A 354 2.40 11.62 -9.05
CA ASN A 354 2.43 11.29 -10.49
C ASN A 354 3.80 11.57 -11.11
N LEU A 355 4.43 12.70 -10.76
CA LEU A 355 5.76 13.03 -11.26
C LEU A 355 6.82 12.02 -10.76
N GLY A 356 6.70 11.58 -9.52
CA GLY A 356 7.51 10.48 -8.98
C GLY A 356 7.32 9.19 -9.78
N TYR A 357 6.08 8.86 -10.15
CA TYR A 357 5.76 7.71 -11.00
C TYR A 357 6.41 7.82 -12.40
N PHE A 358 6.34 8.99 -13.05
CA PHE A 358 6.96 9.22 -14.34
C PHE A 358 8.49 9.05 -14.29
N TYR A 359 9.16 9.60 -13.28
CA TYR A 359 10.61 9.40 -13.10
C TYR A 359 10.97 7.95 -12.77
N ARG A 360 10.14 7.24 -12.02
CA ARG A 360 10.37 5.81 -11.69
C ARG A 360 10.36 4.94 -12.94
N ASN A 361 9.40 5.18 -13.83
CA ASN A 361 9.18 4.34 -15.01
C ASN A 361 9.95 4.82 -16.26
N GLY A 362 10.33 6.10 -16.31
CA GLY A 362 10.88 6.74 -17.49
C GLY A 362 9.81 7.08 -18.55
N GLU A 363 8.60 7.43 -18.08
CA GLU A 363 7.48 7.79 -18.95
C GLU A 363 7.47 9.32 -19.18
N GLY A 364 7.75 9.76 -20.41
CA GLY A 364 7.80 11.19 -20.76
C GLY A 364 8.98 11.97 -20.19
N VAL A 365 9.77 11.35 -19.33
CA VAL A 365 11.02 11.87 -18.75
C VAL A 365 12.06 10.75 -18.70
N GLU A 366 13.33 11.11 -18.63
CA GLU A 366 14.38 10.12 -18.39
C GLU A 366 14.20 9.45 -17.03
N LYS A 367 14.33 8.12 -17.00
CA LYS A 367 14.19 7.33 -15.76
C LYS A 367 15.23 7.78 -14.72
N ASP A 368 14.74 8.25 -13.59
CA ASP A 368 15.55 8.72 -12.47
C ASP A 368 14.92 8.31 -11.13
N PRO A 369 15.32 7.15 -10.57
CA PRO A 369 14.78 6.68 -9.31
C PRO A 369 15.01 7.62 -8.13
N LYS A 370 16.09 8.42 -8.14
CA LYS A 370 16.38 9.39 -7.07
C LYS A 370 15.37 10.54 -7.08
N LYS A 371 15.11 11.08 -8.28
CA LYS A 371 14.05 12.09 -8.43
C LYS A 371 12.67 11.52 -8.10
N ALA A 372 12.42 10.25 -8.47
CA ALA A 372 11.16 9.58 -8.10
C ALA A 372 10.97 9.54 -6.58
N ALA A 373 11.97 9.06 -5.85
CA ALA A 373 11.91 9.01 -4.38
C ALA A 373 11.75 10.39 -3.75
N MET A 374 12.49 11.41 -4.24
CA MET A 374 12.36 12.80 -3.77
C MET A 374 10.92 13.35 -3.96
N TRP A 375 10.29 13.07 -5.08
CA TRP A 375 8.92 13.54 -5.32
C TRP A 375 7.89 12.77 -4.50
N TYR A 376 8.08 11.44 -4.31
CA TYR A 376 7.28 10.66 -3.38
C TYR A 376 7.41 11.18 -1.95
N GLU A 377 8.62 11.56 -1.51
CA GLU A 377 8.86 12.10 -0.17
C GLU A 377 8.06 13.39 0.04
N LYS A 378 8.12 14.34 -0.89
CA LYS A 378 7.34 15.59 -0.81
C LYS A 378 5.84 15.35 -0.71
N ALA A 379 5.31 14.41 -1.48
CA ALA A 379 3.90 14.06 -1.41
C ALA A 379 3.54 13.31 -0.12
N ALA A 380 4.42 12.41 0.33
CA ALA A 380 4.24 11.64 1.56
C ALA A 380 4.25 12.50 2.82
N GLU A 381 5.11 13.52 2.86
CA GLU A 381 5.16 14.52 3.94
C GLU A 381 3.86 15.32 4.06
N GLN A 382 3.16 15.55 2.94
CA GLN A 382 1.83 16.16 2.91
C GLN A 382 0.71 15.19 3.32
N GLY A 383 1.03 13.93 3.61
CA GLY A 383 0.06 12.93 4.04
C GLY A 383 -0.58 12.12 2.89
N PHE A 384 -0.11 12.24 1.66
CA PHE A 384 -0.67 11.49 0.52
C PHE A 384 -0.35 10.00 0.66
N ALA A 385 -1.37 9.17 0.90
CA ALA A 385 -1.21 7.77 1.29
C ALA A 385 -0.49 6.92 0.23
N GLU A 386 -0.79 7.11 -1.05
CA GLU A 386 -0.15 6.39 -2.15
C GLU A 386 1.34 6.73 -2.25
N ALA A 387 1.71 7.99 -1.98
CA ALA A 387 3.11 8.40 -1.96
C ALA A 387 3.85 7.85 -0.74
N GLN A 388 3.20 7.79 0.42
CA GLN A 388 3.75 7.14 1.62
C GLN A 388 4.02 5.66 1.37
N TYR A 389 3.07 4.96 0.74
CA TYR A 389 3.26 3.57 0.32
C TYR A 389 4.45 3.41 -0.64
N MET A 390 4.51 4.24 -1.68
CA MET A 390 5.60 4.18 -2.67
C MET A 390 6.96 4.55 -2.07
N LEU A 391 7.00 5.49 -1.16
CA LEU A 391 8.24 5.86 -0.45
C LEU A 391 8.70 4.72 0.47
N GLY A 392 7.76 4.08 1.18
CA GLY A 392 8.01 2.86 1.95
C GLY A 392 8.62 1.76 1.07
N TYR A 393 8.05 1.53 -0.11
CA TYR A 393 8.58 0.59 -1.09
C TYR A 393 10.00 0.97 -1.56
N CYS A 394 10.26 2.26 -1.83
CA CYS A 394 11.59 2.72 -2.19
C CYS A 394 12.64 2.41 -1.11
N TYR A 395 12.31 2.65 0.16
CA TYR A 395 13.19 2.32 1.27
C TYR A 395 13.35 0.82 1.49
N ASN A 396 12.29 0.03 1.27
CA ASN A 396 12.33 -1.43 1.45
C ASN A 396 13.30 -2.10 0.48
N ILE A 397 13.31 -1.69 -0.78
CA ILE A 397 14.14 -2.29 -1.83
C ILE A 397 15.44 -1.51 -2.14
N GLY A 398 15.58 -0.29 -1.64
CA GLY A 398 16.75 0.56 -1.89
C GLY A 398 16.76 1.18 -3.29
N VAL A 399 15.60 1.58 -3.82
CA VAL A 399 15.50 2.21 -5.14
C VAL A 399 15.35 3.73 -5.03
N GLY A 400 16.33 4.45 -5.52
CA GLY A 400 16.40 5.92 -5.45
C GLY A 400 16.84 6.47 -4.10
N VAL A 401 16.81 5.66 -3.06
CA VAL A 401 17.26 5.91 -1.70
C VAL A 401 18.07 4.72 -1.20
N GLU A 402 18.87 4.91 -0.16
CA GLU A 402 19.53 3.79 0.52
C GLU A 402 18.48 2.90 1.21
N LYS A 403 18.68 1.57 1.11
CA LYS A 403 17.77 0.61 1.74
C LYS A 403 17.71 0.82 3.25
N ASP A 404 16.51 1.01 3.77
CA ASP A 404 16.24 1.20 5.19
C ASP A 404 14.84 0.63 5.54
N THR A 405 14.83 -0.59 6.02
CA THR A 405 13.59 -1.31 6.32
C THR A 405 12.80 -0.68 7.47
N SER A 406 13.46 0.01 8.40
CA SER A 406 12.78 0.72 9.50
C SER A 406 12.05 1.95 8.99
N LYS A 407 12.64 2.70 8.05
CA LYS A 407 11.94 3.80 7.37
C LYS A 407 10.82 3.29 6.47
N ALA A 408 11.01 2.12 5.83
CA ALA A 408 9.95 1.48 5.05
C ALA A 408 8.73 1.21 5.93
N VAL A 409 8.92 0.56 7.08
CA VAL A 409 7.86 0.30 8.07
C VAL A 409 7.17 1.59 8.55
N PHE A 410 7.95 2.64 8.81
CA PHE A 410 7.38 3.94 9.22
C PHE A 410 6.40 4.49 8.18
N TRP A 411 6.79 4.48 6.90
CA TRP A 411 5.94 5.00 5.83
C TRP A 411 4.78 4.07 5.48
N TYR A 412 5.01 2.76 5.46
CA TYR A 412 3.93 1.77 5.29
C TYR A 412 2.87 1.92 6.38
N ARG A 413 3.27 2.13 7.64
CA ARG A 413 2.33 2.33 8.75
C ARG A 413 1.47 3.56 8.54
N LYS A 414 2.08 4.69 8.17
CA LYS A 414 1.33 5.93 7.88
C LYS A 414 0.30 5.75 6.76
N ALA A 415 0.67 5.07 5.68
CA ALA A 415 -0.25 4.79 4.58
C ALA A 415 -1.34 3.77 5.00
N ALA A 416 -0.96 2.73 5.74
CA ALA A 416 -1.86 1.68 6.21
C ALA A 416 -2.93 2.21 7.19
N GLU A 417 -2.56 3.14 8.06
CA GLU A 417 -3.47 3.82 8.99
C GLU A 417 -4.49 4.69 8.25
N GLN A 418 -4.14 5.22 7.08
CA GLN A 418 -5.05 5.93 6.19
C GLN A 418 -5.92 4.99 5.31
N GLY A 419 -5.73 3.67 5.43
CA GLY A 419 -6.55 2.69 4.73
C GLY A 419 -5.95 2.18 3.41
N ASN A 420 -4.73 2.56 3.03
CA ASN A 420 -4.10 2.04 1.81
C ASN A 420 -3.88 0.53 1.93
N ALA A 421 -4.57 -0.25 1.09
CA ALA A 421 -4.58 -1.72 1.17
C ALA A 421 -3.19 -2.34 0.90
N GLY A 422 -2.46 -1.82 -0.10
CA GLY A 422 -1.10 -2.28 -0.40
C GLY A 422 -0.14 -2.04 0.77
N ALA A 423 -0.24 -0.88 1.41
CA ALA A 423 0.56 -0.59 2.60
C ALA A 423 0.19 -1.45 3.82
N GLN A 424 -1.09 -1.81 3.97
CA GLN A 424 -1.54 -2.73 5.01
C GLN A 424 -0.97 -4.12 4.79
N TYR A 425 -0.96 -4.60 3.54
CA TYR A 425 -0.34 -5.87 3.19
C TYR A 425 1.17 -5.87 3.48
N GLU A 426 1.90 -4.87 2.97
CA GLU A 426 3.35 -4.76 3.17
C GLU A 426 3.74 -4.61 4.65
N LEU A 427 2.94 -3.87 5.43
CA LEU A 427 3.14 -3.78 6.88
C LEU A 427 2.90 -5.12 7.57
N GLY A 428 1.92 -5.89 7.10
CA GLY A 428 1.70 -7.27 7.51
C GLY A 428 2.91 -8.15 7.23
N GLU A 429 3.50 -8.08 6.03
CA GLU A 429 4.73 -8.78 5.65
C GLU A 429 5.92 -8.38 6.54
N CYS A 430 6.04 -7.06 6.84
CA CYS A 430 7.09 -6.58 7.75
C CYS A 430 6.96 -7.20 9.15
N TYR A 431 5.75 -7.27 9.70
CA TYR A 431 5.52 -7.93 10.99
C TYR A 431 5.69 -9.43 10.93
N TYR A 432 5.31 -10.08 9.83
CA TYR A 432 5.39 -11.54 9.68
C TYR A 432 6.82 -12.04 9.63
N TYR A 433 7.72 -11.31 8.94
CA TYR A 433 9.12 -11.70 8.76
C TYR A 433 10.12 -10.93 9.66
N GLY A 434 9.65 -10.00 10.47
CA GLY A 434 10.55 -9.17 11.29
C GLY A 434 11.39 -8.17 10.48
N ASN A 435 10.91 -7.74 9.32
CA ASN A 435 11.66 -6.84 8.44
C ASN A 435 11.52 -5.38 8.87
N GLY A 436 12.54 -4.83 9.51
CA GLY A 436 12.58 -3.44 9.98
C GLY A 436 11.73 -3.17 11.24
N ILE A 437 11.14 -4.21 11.80
CA ILE A 437 10.36 -4.22 13.03
C ILE A 437 10.44 -5.61 13.65
N ASP A 438 10.19 -5.74 14.95
CA ASP A 438 10.16 -7.04 15.62
C ASP A 438 9.05 -7.92 15.04
N GLU A 439 9.39 -9.20 14.81
CA GLU A 439 8.46 -10.21 14.31
C GLU A 439 7.25 -10.34 15.23
N ASN A 440 6.06 -10.28 14.63
CA ASN A 440 4.80 -10.42 15.34
C ASN A 440 3.69 -10.91 14.40
N GLU A 441 3.56 -12.21 14.28
CA GLU A 441 2.58 -12.85 13.40
C GLU A 441 1.13 -12.44 13.74
N THR A 442 0.81 -12.21 15.02
CA THR A 442 -0.53 -11.78 15.42
C THR A 442 -0.87 -10.38 14.91
N GLU A 443 0.09 -9.46 14.93
CA GLU A 443 -0.10 -8.13 14.31
C GLU A 443 -0.14 -8.23 12.78
N ALA A 444 0.67 -9.11 12.17
CA ALA A 444 0.62 -9.38 10.74
C ALA A 444 -0.79 -9.80 10.30
N VAL A 445 -1.42 -10.75 11.00
CA VAL A 445 -2.79 -11.21 10.72
C VAL A 445 -3.80 -10.06 10.75
N LYS A 446 -3.69 -9.12 11.70
CA LYS A 446 -4.59 -7.97 11.77
C LYS A 446 -4.47 -7.05 10.56
N TRP A 447 -3.24 -6.82 10.09
CA TRP A 447 -3.01 -5.98 8.93
C TRP A 447 -3.41 -6.67 7.64
N TYR A 448 -3.09 -7.97 7.48
CA TYR A 448 -3.58 -8.76 6.36
C TYR A 448 -5.11 -8.77 6.30
N GLN A 449 -5.79 -8.89 7.44
CA GLN A 449 -7.25 -8.88 7.47
C GLN A 449 -7.82 -7.57 6.93
N LYS A 450 -7.28 -6.41 7.35
CA LYS A 450 -7.71 -5.10 6.84
C LYS A 450 -7.53 -4.97 5.32
N ALA A 451 -6.38 -5.39 4.79
CA ALA A 451 -6.13 -5.37 3.35
C ALA A 451 -7.02 -6.36 2.59
N ALA A 452 -7.18 -7.58 3.12
CA ALA A 452 -8.01 -8.63 2.53
C ALA A 452 -9.49 -8.25 2.47
N GLU A 453 -10.00 -7.54 3.47
CA GLU A 453 -11.38 -7.02 3.50
C GLU A 453 -11.61 -5.95 2.43
N GLN A 454 -10.58 -5.21 2.04
CA GLN A 454 -10.60 -4.25 0.92
C GLN A 454 -10.46 -4.92 -0.45
N GLY A 455 -10.23 -6.24 -0.48
CA GLY A 455 -10.13 -7.00 -1.71
C GLY A 455 -8.70 -7.23 -2.21
N ASP A 456 -7.67 -6.84 -1.45
CA ASP A 456 -6.28 -7.10 -1.83
C ASP A 456 -6.04 -8.62 -1.93
N THR A 457 -5.63 -9.06 -3.11
CA THR A 457 -5.52 -10.48 -3.45
C THR A 457 -4.39 -11.17 -2.67
N ASP A 458 -3.25 -10.50 -2.53
CA ASP A 458 -2.08 -11.06 -1.86
C ASP A 458 -2.31 -11.14 -0.36
N ALA A 459 -2.97 -10.12 0.21
CA ALA A 459 -3.41 -10.14 1.60
C ALA A 459 -4.46 -11.23 1.88
N GLN A 460 -5.40 -11.47 0.98
CA GLN A 460 -6.37 -12.57 1.11
C GLN A 460 -5.67 -13.92 1.15
N PHE A 461 -4.68 -14.11 0.28
CA PHE A 461 -3.90 -15.35 0.28
C PHE A 461 -3.02 -15.48 1.53
N ALA A 462 -2.32 -14.41 1.93
CA ALA A 462 -1.51 -14.40 3.14
C ALA A 462 -2.35 -14.70 4.40
N LEU A 463 -3.51 -14.05 4.53
CA LEU A 463 -4.45 -14.30 5.62
C LEU A 463 -4.96 -15.76 5.60
N GLY A 464 -5.29 -16.27 4.42
CA GLY A 464 -5.68 -17.66 4.23
C GLY A 464 -4.61 -18.63 4.70
N LYS A 465 -3.33 -18.38 4.37
CA LYS A 465 -2.19 -19.17 4.87
C LYS A 465 -2.04 -19.09 6.39
N CYS A 466 -2.21 -17.91 6.98
CA CYS A 466 -2.14 -17.76 8.43
C CYS A 466 -3.16 -18.66 9.15
N TYR A 467 -4.41 -18.68 8.69
CA TYR A 467 -5.41 -19.59 9.24
C TYR A 467 -5.18 -21.07 8.89
N TYR A 468 -4.54 -21.36 7.76
CA TYR A 468 -4.26 -22.73 7.33
C TYR A 468 -3.15 -23.36 8.18
N TYR A 469 -2.06 -22.62 8.45
CA TYR A 469 -0.90 -23.13 9.20
C TYR A 469 -0.93 -22.78 10.69
N GLY A 470 -1.79 -21.86 11.12
CA GLY A 470 -1.85 -21.41 12.51
C GLY A 470 -0.81 -20.33 12.85
N ASN A 471 -0.34 -19.57 11.86
CA ASN A 471 0.67 -18.54 12.05
C ASN A 471 0.00 -17.26 12.55
N GLY A 472 0.30 -16.84 13.78
CA GLY A 472 -0.29 -15.66 14.42
C GLY A 472 -1.77 -15.80 14.79
N THR A 473 -2.38 -16.95 14.53
CA THR A 473 -3.78 -17.28 14.85
C THR A 473 -3.92 -18.79 15.09
N GLU A 474 -5.05 -19.22 15.61
CA GLU A 474 -5.37 -20.65 15.69
C GLU A 474 -5.68 -21.21 14.30
N VAL A 475 -5.31 -22.47 14.06
CA VAL A 475 -5.65 -23.18 12.81
C VAL A 475 -7.16 -23.21 12.61
N ASN A 476 -7.61 -22.71 11.48
CA ASN A 476 -9.01 -22.74 11.09
C ASN A 476 -9.14 -22.93 9.57
N TYR A 477 -9.26 -24.19 9.16
CA TYR A 477 -9.32 -24.54 7.74
C TYR A 477 -10.55 -23.98 7.02
N GLU A 478 -11.68 -23.81 7.69
CA GLU A 478 -12.89 -23.25 7.07
C GLU A 478 -12.69 -21.76 6.72
N THR A 479 -12.13 -21.00 7.65
CA THR A 479 -11.79 -19.59 7.42
C THR A 479 -10.66 -19.46 6.40
N ALA A 480 -9.66 -20.34 6.47
CA ALA A 480 -8.56 -20.41 5.51
C ALA A 480 -9.09 -20.62 4.09
N ALA A 481 -9.92 -21.66 3.88
CA ALA A 481 -10.47 -21.98 2.57
C ALA A 481 -11.30 -20.83 1.98
N ARG A 482 -12.07 -20.10 2.79
CA ARG A 482 -12.84 -18.94 2.33
C ARG A 482 -11.94 -17.80 1.82
N TRP A 483 -10.85 -17.50 2.51
CA TRP A 483 -9.91 -16.46 2.07
C TRP A 483 -9.08 -16.90 0.87
N ILE A 484 -8.60 -18.15 0.90
CA ILE A 484 -7.86 -18.74 -0.23
C ILE A 484 -8.74 -18.77 -1.48
N GLN A 485 -10.03 -19.09 -1.35
CA GLN A 485 -10.97 -19.08 -2.46
C GLN A 485 -11.12 -17.70 -3.07
N LYS A 486 -11.28 -16.66 -2.26
CA LYS A 486 -11.36 -15.27 -2.78
C LYS A 486 -10.12 -14.90 -3.59
N ALA A 487 -8.92 -15.19 -3.08
CA ALA A 487 -7.68 -14.93 -3.80
C ALA A 487 -7.57 -15.77 -5.09
N ALA A 488 -7.98 -17.03 -5.04
CA ALA A 488 -7.98 -17.93 -6.20
C ALA A 488 -8.94 -17.47 -7.29
N GLU A 489 -10.12 -16.98 -6.93
CA GLU A 489 -11.12 -16.40 -7.84
C GLU A 489 -10.61 -15.12 -8.52
N GLN A 490 -9.78 -14.33 -7.84
CA GLN A 490 -9.09 -13.17 -8.39
C GLN A 490 -7.86 -13.52 -9.24
N GLY A 491 -7.53 -14.82 -9.34
CA GLY A 491 -6.48 -15.29 -10.25
C GLY A 491 -5.14 -15.59 -9.61
N ASN A 492 -4.96 -15.44 -8.30
CA ASN A 492 -3.70 -15.78 -7.65
C ASN A 492 -3.39 -17.29 -7.82
N ALA A 493 -2.30 -17.61 -8.52
CA ALA A 493 -1.97 -18.99 -8.89
C ALA A 493 -1.60 -19.86 -7.68
N ASP A 494 -0.92 -19.29 -6.68
CA ASP A 494 -0.59 -20.02 -5.45
C ASP A 494 -1.83 -20.32 -4.61
N ALA A 495 -2.77 -19.37 -4.55
CA ALA A 495 -4.06 -19.57 -3.92
C ALA A 495 -4.88 -20.65 -4.64
N GLN A 496 -4.89 -20.66 -5.98
CA GLN A 496 -5.55 -21.70 -6.77
C GLN A 496 -4.96 -23.08 -6.49
N ASN A 497 -3.62 -23.20 -6.40
CA ASN A 497 -2.98 -24.46 -6.04
C ASN A 497 -3.41 -24.89 -4.63
N LEU A 498 -3.31 -24.00 -3.63
CA LEU A 498 -3.66 -24.35 -2.26
C LEU A 498 -5.16 -24.65 -2.08
N LEU A 499 -6.02 -24.00 -2.86
CA LEU A 499 -7.45 -24.33 -2.88
C LEU A 499 -7.67 -25.73 -3.49
N GLY A 500 -6.89 -26.10 -4.50
CA GLY A 500 -6.84 -27.46 -5.03
C GLY A 500 -6.50 -28.47 -3.94
N ASP A 501 -5.50 -28.17 -3.09
CA ASP A 501 -5.14 -29.02 -1.93
C ASP A 501 -6.29 -29.07 -0.91
N CYS A 502 -6.97 -27.93 -0.63
CA CYS A 502 -8.13 -27.90 0.26
C CYS A 502 -9.22 -28.86 -0.20
N TYR A 503 -9.57 -28.86 -1.49
CA TYR A 503 -10.57 -29.79 -2.04
C TYR A 503 -10.06 -31.24 -2.11
N CYS A 504 -8.75 -31.46 -2.31
CA CYS A 504 -8.17 -32.80 -2.36
C CYS A 504 -8.23 -33.49 -1.01
N TYR A 505 -7.89 -32.77 0.05
CA TYR A 505 -7.72 -33.33 1.39
C TYR A 505 -8.87 -33.02 2.36
N GLY A 506 -9.84 -32.17 1.95
CA GLY A 506 -10.97 -31.79 2.79
C GLY A 506 -10.59 -30.75 3.85
N TYR A 507 -9.65 -29.86 3.58
CA TYR A 507 -9.27 -28.80 4.50
C TYR A 507 -10.22 -27.61 4.39
N GLY A 508 -11.19 -27.55 5.30
CA GLY A 508 -12.17 -26.47 5.40
C GLY A 508 -13.28 -26.47 4.32
N VAL A 509 -13.25 -27.45 3.44
CA VAL A 509 -14.25 -27.72 2.41
C VAL A 509 -14.53 -29.20 2.32
N GLU A 510 -15.68 -29.60 1.81
CA GLU A 510 -15.95 -31.01 1.53
C GLU A 510 -14.99 -31.52 0.44
N PRO A 511 -14.36 -32.69 0.63
CA PRO A 511 -13.45 -33.26 -0.34
C PRO A 511 -14.11 -33.43 -1.72
N ASN A 512 -13.48 -32.88 -2.74
CA ASN A 512 -13.97 -32.96 -4.11
C ASN A 512 -12.80 -33.01 -5.11
N ASN A 513 -12.50 -34.18 -5.59
CA ASN A 513 -11.40 -34.39 -6.52
C ASN A 513 -11.59 -33.66 -7.87
N GLU A 514 -12.82 -33.50 -8.36
CA GLU A 514 -13.07 -32.79 -9.61
C GLU A 514 -12.80 -31.29 -9.46
N GLU A 515 -13.27 -30.68 -8.38
CA GLU A 515 -12.97 -29.27 -8.07
C GLU A 515 -11.49 -29.08 -7.80
N SER A 516 -10.84 -29.98 -7.05
CA SER A 516 -9.40 -29.98 -6.84
C SER A 516 -8.64 -29.91 -8.16
N ALA A 517 -8.95 -30.84 -9.08
CA ALA A 517 -8.27 -30.91 -10.38
C ALA A 517 -8.55 -29.67 -11.27
N LYS A 518 -9.73 -29.04 -11.17
CA LYS A 518 -10.03 -27.78 -11.87
C LYS A 518 -9.19 -26.62 -11.37
N TRP A 519 -9.01 -26.51 -10.05
CA TRP A 519 -8.20 -25.45 -9.46
C TRP A 519 -6.71 -25.66 -9.75
N TYR A 520 -6.19 -26.89 -9.66
CA TYR A 520 -4.84 -27.20 -10.13
C TYR A 520 -4.63 -26.82 -11.59
N GLU A 521 -5.60 -27.13 -12.47
CA GLU A 521 -5.51 -26.81 -13.90
C GLU A 521 -5.42 -25.28 -14.14
N LYS A 522 -6.21 -24.49 -13.42
CA LYS A 522 -6.13 -23.02 -13.50
C LYS A 522 -4.73 -22.52 -13.10
N ALA A 523 -4.22 -22.98 -11.96
CA ALA A 523 -2.89 -22.60 -11.49
C ALA A 523 -1.77 -23.11 -12.41
N ALA A 524 -1.88 -24.35 -12.89
CA ALA A 524 -0.91 -24.98 -13.79
C ALA A 524 -0.80 -24.24 -15.13
N ASN A 525 -1.94 -23.76 -15.67
CA ASN A 525 -1.98 -22.96 -16.89
C ASN A 525 -1.33 -21.56 -16.72
N GLN A 526 -1.25 -21.05 -15.51
CA GLN A 526 -0.50 -19.83 -15.17
C GLN A 526 0.98 -20.09 -14.93
N GLY A 527 1.45 -21.36 -15.02
CA GLY A 527 2.85 -21.72 -14.82
C GLY A 527 3.22 -22.09 -13.39
N ASN A 528 2.26 -22.24 -12.47
CA ASN A 528 2.56 -22.69 -11.11
C ASN A 528 3.04 -24.15 -11.14
N THR A 529 4.32 -24.38 -10.84
CA THR A 529 4.99 -25.69 -10.98
C THR A 529 4.47 -26.73 -10.00
N LYS A 530 4.04 -26.31 -8.80
CA LYS A 530 3.41 -27.22 -7.82
C LYS A 530 2.06 -27.72 -8.33
N ALA A 531 1.26 -26.82 -8.89
CA ALA A 531 -0.03 -27.17 -9.49
C ALA A 531 0.13 -28.03 -10.74
N GLN A 532 1.15 -27.78 -11.57
CA GLN A 532 1.47 -28.61 -12.73
C GLN A 532 1.79 -30.04 -12.28
N TYR A 533 2.57 -30.20 -11.22
CA TYR A 533 2.86 -31.51 -10.63
C TYR A 533 1.59 -32.18 -10.08
N SER A 534 0.78 -31.45 -9.31
CA SER A 534 -0.47 -31.96 -8.74
C SER A 534 -1.46 -32.40 -9.83
N LEU A 535 -1.58 -31.61 -10.91
CA LEU A 535 -2.41 -31.94 -12.06
C LEU A 535 -1.89 -33.21 -12.78
N GLY A 536 -0.56 -33.34 -12.95
CA GLY A 536 0.06 -34.55 -13.46
C GLY A 536 -0.32 -35.77 -12.63
N ARG A 537 -0.30 -35.66 -11.30
CA ARG A 537 -0.78 -36.73 -10.40
C ARG A 537 -2.26 -37.04 -10.58
N CYS A 538 -3.10 -36.02 -10.80
CA CYS A 538 -4.52 -36.21 -11.07
C CYS A 538 -4.74 -37.05 -12.33
N TYR A 539 -4.04 -36.77 -13.41
CA TYR A 539 -4.11 -37.56 -14.65
C TYR A 539 -3.52 -38.95 -14.48
N ARG A 540 -2.41 -39.11 -13.77
CA ARG A 540 -1.78 -40.41 -13.52
C ARG A 540 -2.68 -41.35 -12.75
N ASN A 541 -3.32 -40.83 -11.68
CA ASN A 541 -4.13 -41.66 -10.78
C ASN A 541 -5.60 -41.76 -11.21
N GLY A 542 -6.06 -40.88 -12.10
CA GLY A 542 -7.47 -40.76 -12.44
C GLY A 542 -8.30 -40.06 -11.37
N THR A 543 -7.69 -39.14 -10.59
CA THR A 543 -8.32 -38.46 -9.46
C THR A 543 -8.87 -37.10 -9.95
N GLY A 544 -10.19 -36.96 -10.06
CA GLY A 544 -10.82 -35.75 -10.57
C GLY A 544 -10.64 -35.49 -12.07
N LYS A 545 -9.84 -36.26 -12.73
CA LYS A 545 -9.64 -36.33 -14.19
C LYS A 545 -9.71 -37.78 -14.66
N ARG A 546 -10.08 -38.00 -15.91
CA ARG A 546 -9.92 -39.32 -16.51
C ARG A 546 -8.43 -39.69 -16.54
N LYS A 547 -8.10 -40.89 -16.12
CA LYS A 547 -6.72 -41.42 -16.16
C LYS A 547 -6.13 -41.29 -17.55
N ASP A 548 -5.04 -40.57 -17.69
CA ASP A 548 -4.27 -40.37 -18.91
C ASP A 548 -2.79 -40.20 -18.59
N LEU A 549 -2.02 -41.26 -18.80
CA LEU A 549 -0.61 -41.31 -18.46
C LEU A 549 0.25 -40.41 -19.37
N ALA A 550 -0.14 -40.24 -20.63
CA ALA A 550 0.57 -39.40 -21.57
C ALA A 550 0.38 -37.89 -21.20
N GLU A 551 -0.85 -37.53 -20.81
CA GLU A 551 -1.13 -36.18 -20.33
C GLU A 551 -0.44 -35.92 -18.98
N ALA A 552 -0.39 -36.91 -18.08
CA ALA A 552 0.35 -36.82 -16.82
C ALA A 552 1.83 -36.45 -17.05
N VAL A 553 2.48 -37.17 -17.99
CA VAL A 553 3.87 -36.90 -18.35
C VAL A 553 4.09 -35.50 -18.88
N LYS A 554 3.23 -34.99 -19.74
CA LYS A 554 3.34 -33.61 -20.25
C LYS A 554 3.29 -32.56 -19.12
N TRP A 555 2.44 -32.79 -18.13
CA TRP A 555 2.38 -31.88 -16.97
C TRP A 555 3.60 -32.04 -16.05
N TYR A 556 4.10 -33.28 -15.88
CA TYR A 556 5.36 -33.48 -15.16
C TYR A 556 6.54 -32.86 -15.89
N GLU A 557 6.60 -32.89 -17.22
CA GLU A 557 7.64 -32.23 -18.01
C GLU A 557 7.64 -30.71 -17.77
N LYS A 558 6.48 -30.05 -17.87
CA LYS A 558 6.38 -28.63 -17.58
C LYS A 558 6.81 -28.27 -16.17
N ALA A 559 6.36 -29.03 -15.17
CA ALA A 559 6.73 -28.82 -13.78
C ALA A 559 8.23 -29.06 -13.55
N ALA A 560 8.79 -30.11 -14.16
CA ALA A 560 10.20 -30.48 -14.05
C ALA A 560 11.12 -29.43 -14.73
N GLU A 561 10.74 -28.92 -15.89
CA GLU A 561 11.44 -27.81 -16.56
C GLU A 561 11.38 -26.52 -15.72
N GLY A 562 10.29 -26.30 -14.97
CA GLY A 562 10.16 -25.23 -13.99
C GLY A 562 10.88 -25.47 -12.65
N GLY A 563 11.65 -26.56 -12.54
CA GLY A 563 12.49 -26.86 -11.37
C GLY A 563 11.78 -27.57 -10.21
N ASN A 564 10.56 -28.08 -10.41
CA ASN A 564 9.88 -28.84 -9.36
C ASN A 564 10.53 -30.21 -9.18
N ALA A 565 11.20 -30.45 -8.05
CA ALA A 565 11.96 -31.67 -7.77
C ALA A 565 11.08 -32.91 -7.72
N ASP A 566 9.86 -32.84 -7.17
CA ASP A 566 8.93 -33.99 -7.15
C ASP A 566 8.48 -34.40 -8.55
N ALA A 567 8.27 -33.40 -9.42
CA ALA A 567 7.93 -33.66 -10.82
C ALA A 567 9.12 -34.27 -11.57
N GLN A 568 10.34 -33.80 -11.34
CA GLN A 568 11.57 -34.38 -11.93
C GLN A 568 11.74 -35.82 -11.51
N ASN A 569 11.55 -36.15 -10.23
CA ASN A 569 11.60 -37.54 -9.74
C ASN A 569 10.49 -38.39 -10.38
N SER A 570 9.26 -37.85 -10.44
CA SER A 570 8.14 -38.58 -11.05
C SER A 570 8.34 -38.84 -12.55
N LEU A 571 8.89 -37.84 -13.25
CA LEU A 571 9.23 -37.96 -14.67
C LEU A 571 10.35 -38.96 -14.90
N GLY A 572 11.38 -38.99 -14.02
CA GLY A 572 12.42 -40.00 -13.99
C GLY A 572 11.83 -41.41 -13.87
N TYR A 573 10.87 -41.58 -12.96
CA TYR A 573 10.16 -42.85 -12.82
C TYR A 573 9.34 -43.20 -14.09
N CYS A 574 8.64 -42.25 -14.69
CA CYS A 574 7.89 -42.50 -15.92
C CYS A 574 8.78 -43.01 -17.06
N TYR A 575 9.97 -42.42 -17.23
CA TYR A 575 10.94 -42.88 -18.21
C TYR A 575 11.61 -44.19 -17.80
N GLU A 576 11.78 -44.51 -16.50
CA GLU A 576 12.37 -45.79 -16.03
C GLU A 576 11.47 -46.98 -16.36
N VAL A 577 10.13 -46.83 -16.19
CA VAL A 577 9.17 -47.93 -16.36
C VAL A 577 8.35 -47.87 -17.65
N GLY A 578 8.52 -46.85 -18.47
CA GLY A 578 7.72 -46.62 -19.69
C GLY A 578 6.27 -46.22 -19.41
N GLU A 579 6.00 -45.52 -18.31
CA GLU A 579 4.65 -45.10 -17.94
C GLU A 579 4.25 -43.81 -18.66
N GLY A 580 3.38 -43.89 -19.67
CA GLY A 580 2.93 -42.73 -20.47
C GLY A 580 3.94 -42.25 -21.52
N VAL A 581 5.14 -42.78 -21.50
CA VAL A 581 6.22 -42.50 -22.45
C VAL A 581 6.94 -43.85 -22.79
N THR A 582 7.75 -43.83 -23.83
CA THR A 582 8.64 -44.95 -24.10
C THR A 582 9.75 -45.01 -23.05
N GLU A 583 10.07 -46.22 -22.54
CA GLU A 583 11.15 -46.42 -21.60
C GLU A 583 12.49 -45.84 -22.13
N ASP A 584 13.13 -45.03 -21.31
CA ASP A 584 14.43 -44.43 -21.62
C ASP A 584 15.22 -44.24 -20.31
N LEU A 585 16.05 -45.23 -19.99
CA LEU A 585 16.83 -45.21 -18.75
C LEU A 585 17.82 -44.03 -18.66
N ALA A 586 18.32 -43.56 -19.82
CA ALA A 586 19.23 -42.41 -19.83
C ALA A 586 18.52 -41.12 -19.43
N LYS A 587 17.30 -40.93 -19.96
CA LYS A 587 16.45 -39.81 -19.54
C LYS A 587 15.99 -39.95 -18.09
N ALA A 588 15.67 -41.18 -17.65
CA ALA A 588 15.33 -41.45 -16.26
C ALA A 588 16.46 -41.01 -15.32
N ALA A 589 17.69 -41.47 -15.58
CA ALA A 589 18.84 -41.09 -14.79
C ALA A 589 19.14 -39.58 -14.81
N LYS A 590 18.93 -38.89 -15.96
CA LYS A 590 19.06 -37.43 -16.08
C LYS A 590 18.06 -36.73 -15.15
N TRP A 591 16.79 -37.11 -15.19
CA TRP A 591 15.76 -36.45 -14.38
C TRP A 591 15.90 -36.76 -12.89
N TYR A 592 16.31 -38.01 -12.52
CA TYR A 592 16.64 -38.34 -11.14
C TYR A 592 17.82 -37.50 -10.63
N ARG A 593 18.85 -37.27 -11.47
CA ARG A 593 19.97 -36.41 -11.11
C ARG A 593 19.52 -34.97 -10.83
N GLU A 594 18.77 -34.37 -11.75
CA GLU A 594 18.29 -32.99 -11.58
C GLU A 594 17.40 -32.84 -10.34
N SER A 595 16.56 -33.84 -10.07
CA SER A 595 15.74 -33.88 -8.86
C SER A 595 16.58 -34.04 -7.59
N ALA A 596 17.60 -34.89 -7.63
CA ALA A 596 18.52 -35.13 -6.54
C ALA A 596 19.37 -33.90 -6.20
N GLU A 597 19.87 -33.20 -7.22
CA GLU A 597 20.60 -31.94 -7.10
C GLU A 597 19.68 -30.81 -6.51
N ASN A 598 18.36 -30.89 -6.75
CA ASN A 598 17.36 -30.01 -6.14
C ASN A 598 16.89 -30.47 -4.74
N GLY A 599 17.57 -31.44 -4.14
CA GLY A 599 17.39 -31.86 -2.75
C GLY A 599 16.25 -32.86 -2.50
N ASN A 600 15.66 -33.47 -3.54
CA ASN A 600 14.64 -34.51 -3.33
C ASN A 600 15.32 -35.84 -2.86
N GLU A 601 15.06 -36.22 -1.61
CA GLU A 601 15.68 -37.38 -0.98
C GLU A 601 15.31 -38.73 -1.66
N VAL A 602 14.10 -38.81 -2.23
CA VAL A 602 13.68 -40.02 -2.97
C VAL A 602 14.47 -40.13 -4.28
N ALA A 603 14.64 -39.00 -4.97
CA ALA A 603 15.42 -38.96 -6.22
C ALA A 603 16.90 -39.20 -5.98
N GLN A 604 17.49 -38.73 -4.88
CA GLN A 604 18.87 -39.05 -4.48
C GLN A 604 19.04 -40.57 -4.34
N CYS A 605 18.09 -41.23 -3.68
CA CYS A 605 18.12 -42.69 -3.58
C CYS A 605 17.94 -43.35 -4.97
N ASN A 606 17.02 -42.88 -5.80
CA ASN A 606 16.79 -43.43 -7.14
C ASN A 606 18.01 -43.24 -8.06
N PHE A 607 18.68 -42.10 -7.94
CA PHE A 607 19.91 -41.85 -8.69
C PHE A 607 21.06 -42.71 -8.19
N GLY A 608 21.15 -42.94 -6.88
CA GLY A 608 22.04 -43.97 -6.30
C GLY A 608 21.77 -45.35 -6.86
N LEU A 609 20.52 -45.77 -7.04
CA LEU A 609 20.11 -47.01 -7.72
C LEU A 609 20.58 -47.04 -9.18
N CYS A 610 20.48 -45.91 -9.90
CA CYS A 610 20.99 -45.83 -11.27
C CYS A 610 22.51 -46.13 -11.33
N TYR A 611 23.29 -45.64 -10.41
CA TYR A 611 24.71 -45.95 -10.31
C TYR A 611 24.98 -47.37 -9.83
N GLU A 612 24.23 -47.90 -8.86
CA GLU A 612 24.37 -49.26 -8.34
C GLU A 612 24.21 -50.33 -9.42
N TYR A 613 23.19 -50.14 -10.27
CA TYR A 613 22.83 -51.13 -11.30
C TYR A 613 23.31 -50.78 -12.70
N GLY A 614 23.81 -49.55 -12.93
CA GLY A 614 24.17 -49.04 -14.26
C GLY A 614 22.96 -48.76 -15.15
N LYS A 615 21.87 -48.25 -14.56
CA LYS A 615 20.65 -47.94 -15.29
C LYS A 615 20.77 -46.55 -15.95
N GLY A 616 20.89 -46.53 -17.26
CA GLY A 616 21.02 -45.29 -18.04
C GLY A 616 22.34 -44.53 -17.89
N ILE A 617 23.19 -44.96 -16.98
CA ILE A 617 24.52 -44.40 -16.71
C ILE A 617 25.49 -45.53 -16.43
N LYS A 618 26.79 -45.23 -16.48
CA LYS A 618 27.83 -46.19 -16.14
C LYS A 618 27.74 -46.58 -14.66
N LYS A 619 27.74 -47.89 -14.38
CA LYS A 619 27.78 -48.40 -13.00
C LYS A 619 28.98 -47.88 -12.24
N ASP A 620 28.71 -47.30 -11.05
CA ASP A 620 29.74 -46.84 -10.12
C ASP A 620 29.23 -46.94 -8.68
N LEU A 621 29.76 -47.86 -7.92
CA LEU A 621 29.34 -48.11 -6.55
C LEU A 621 29.81 -47.02 -5.58
N ALA A 622 30.88 -46.30 -5.90
CA ALA A 622 31.33 -45.21 -5.05
C ALA A 622 30.38 -44.00 -5.17
N GLU A 623 29.99 -43.66 -6.40
CA GLU A 623 28.96 -42.63 -6.63
C GLU A 623 27.59 -43.05 -6.05
N ALA A 624 27.21 -44.33 -6.18
CA ALA A 624 25.99 -44.83 -5.55
C ALA A 624 26.00 -44.62 -4.02
N ALA A 625 27.14 -44.87 -3.37
CA ALA A 625 27.28 -44.66 -1.93
C ALA A 625 27.11 -43.18 -1.54
N VAL A 626 27.69 -42.25 -2.31
CA VAL A 626 27.55 -40.80 -2.05
C VAL A 626 26.08 -40.37 -2.09
N TRP A 627 25.36 -40.77 -3.13
CA TRP A 627 23.94 -40.39 -3.27
C TRP A 627 23.05 -41.10 -2.22
N TYR A 628 23.33 -42.33 -1.84
CA TYR A 628 22.61 -42.99 -0.74
C TYR A 628 22.88 -42.31 0.60
N ASP A 629 24.14 -41.91 0.86
CA ASP A 629 24.52 -41.21 2.11
C ASP A 629 23.80 -39.89 2.22
N GLU A 630 23.78 -39.06 1.14
CA GLU A 630 23.07 -37.80 1.11
C GLU A 630 21.56 -37.98 1.34
N SER A 631 20.93 -38.91 0.64
CA SER A 631 19.51 -39.27 0.84
C SER A 631 19.23 -39.76 2.26
N ALA A 632 20.14 -40.54 2.84
CA ALA A 632 20.02 -41.08 4.18
C ALA A 632 20.17 -40.03 5.26
N GLU A 633 21.04 -39.05 5.07
CA GLU A 633 21.17 -37.89 5.96
C GLU A 633 19.89 -37.03 5.95
N HIS A 634 19.20 -36.91 4.81
CA HIS A 634 17.89 -36.27 4.71
C HIS A 634 16.76 -37.12 5.33
N GLY A 635 17.07 -38.34 5.80
CA GLY A 635 16.15 -39.16 6.59
C GLY A 635 15.42 -40.27 5.79
N TYR A 636 15.65 -40.41 4.50
CA TYR A 636 14.91 -41.41 3.71
C TYR A 636 15.28 -42.84 4.10
N ALA A 637 14.32 -43.58 4.68
CA ALA A 637 14.54 -44.88 5.30
C ALA A 637 15.17 -45.91 4.34
N ARG A 638 14.71 -45.94 3.09
CA ARG A 638 15.26 -46.88 2.07
C ARG A 638 16.73 -46.58 1.76
N ALA A 639 17.10 -45.26 1.71
CA ALA A 639 18.50 -44.88 1.51
C ALA A 639 19.37 -45.22 2.73
N GLN A 640 18.84 -45.04 3.94
CA GLN A 640 19.50 -45.46 5.19
C GLN A 640 19.76 -46.98 5.21
N PHE A 641 18.79 -47.78 4.77
CA PHE A 641 19.01 -49.20 4.58
C PHE A 641 20.09 -49.50 3.53
N LYS A 642 20.04 -48.82 2.35
CA LYS A 642 21.00 -49.03 1.28
C LYS A 642 22.43 -48.66 1.67
N ILE A 643 22.63 -47.50 2.27
CA ILE A 643 23.99 -47.11 2.73
C ILE A 643 24.48 -48.02 3.87
N GLY A 644 23.59 -48.44 4.78
CA GLY A 644 23.90 -49.47 5.76
C GLY A 644 24.39 -50.75 5.13
N LEU A 645 23.75 -51.22 4.04
CA LEU A 645 24.18 -52.41 3.28
C LEU A 645 25.53 -52.18 2.61
N PHE A 646 25.78 -50.97 2.06
CA PHE A 646 27.05 -50.62 1.44
C PHE A 646 28.19 -50.64 2.44
N TYR A 647 28.02 -50.07 3.64
CA TYR A 647 29.00 -50.21 4.72
C TYR A 647 29.13 -51.66 5.21
N ASP A 648 28.07 -52.45 5.26
CA ASP A 648 28.11 -53.86 5.67
C ASP A 648 28.96 -54.70 4.71
N LYS A 649 28.86 -54.48 3.41
CA LYS A 649 29.51 -55.24 2.35
C LYS A 649 30.81 -54.63 1.85
N GLY A 650 31.07 -53.33 2.10
CA GLY A 650 32.21 -52.61 1.53
C GLY A 650 32.00 -52.27 0.04
N TYR A 651 30.74 -51.95 -0.35
CA TYR A 651 30.39 -51.56 -1.71
C TYR A 651 30.66 -50.07 -1.92
N GLY A 652 31.64 -49.70 -2.72
CA GLY A 652 31.98 -48.30 -2.99
C GLY A 652 32.54 -47.52 -1.80
N VAL A 653 32.45 -48.06 -0.61
CA VAL A 653 32.98 -47.53 0.66
C VAL A 653 33.77 -48.59 1.41
N ALA A 654 34.65 -48.19 2.31
CA ALA A 654 35.34 -49.10 3.19
C ALA A 654 34.32 -49.85 4.11
N GLN A 655 34.45 -51.17 4.21
CA GLN A 655 33.56 -51.94 5.06
C GLN A 655 33.65 -51.47 6.51
N ASN A 656 32.50 -51.22 7.10
CA ASN A 656 32.36 -50.76 8.47
C ASN A 656 31.06 -51.28 9.09
N LYS A 657 31.15 -52.33 9.90
CA LYS A 657 30.00 -52.97 10.53
C LYS A 657 29.29 -52.06 11.58
N GLU A 658 30.05 -51.21 12.22
CA GLU A 658 29.46 -50.24 13.19
C GLU A 658 28.62 -49.21 12.51
N GLU A 659 29.13 -48.60 11.41
CA GLU A 659 28.33 -47.66 10.62
C GLU A 659 27.14 -48.35 9.97
N ALA A 660 27.31 -49.56 9.45
CA ALA A 660 26.19 -50.36 8.91
C ALA A 660 25.06 -50.51 9.93
N ALA A 661 25.41 -50.92 11.16
CA ALA A 661 24.43 -51.12 12.22
C ALA A 661 23.74 -49.80 12.67
N LYS A 662 24.46 -48.67 12.65
CA LYS A 662 23.86 -47.34 12.91
C LYS A 662 22.82 -46.97 11.87
N TRP A 663 23.15 -47.10 10.60
CA TRP A 663 22.24 -46.81 9.50
C TRP A 663 21.04 -47.77 9.47
N TYR A 664 21.26 -49.06 9.65
CA TYR A 664 20.17 -50.01 9.77
C TYR A 664 19.24 -49.69 10.94
N ARG A 665 19.75 -49.13 12.05
CA ARG A 665 18.93 -48.71 13.17
C ARG A 665 18.04 -47.58 12.79
N LYS A 666 18.60 -46.49 12.16
CA LYS A 666 17.81 -45.34 11.70
C LYS A 666 16.65 -45.78 10.79
N ALA A 667 16.92 -46.66 9.82
CA ALA A 667 15.90 -47.19 8.93
C ALA A 667 14.89 -48.11 9.65
N ALA A 668 15.37 -48.97 10.54
CA ALA A 668 14.51 -49.89 11.32
C ALA A 668 13.57 -49.15 12.28
N ASP A 669 14.03 -48.05 12.85
CA ASP A 669 13.22 -47.17 13.72
C ASP A 669 12.09 -46.47 12.93
N GLN A 670 12.30 -46.20 11.63
CA GLN A 670 11.27 -45.74 10.70
C GLN A 670 10.37 -46.86 10.16
N GLY A 671 10.64 -48.13 10.54
CA GLY A 671 9.77 -49.25 10.18
C GLY A 671 10.24 -50.04 8.97
N ASP A 672 11.38 -49.75 8.34
CA ASP A 672 11.89 -50.49 7.21
C ASP A 672 12.13 -51.97 7.59
N ALA A 673 11.42 -52.90 6.91
CA ALA A 673 11.43 -54.31 7.24
C ALA A 673 12.79 -54.98 6.95
N ASP A 674 13.47 -54.56 5.88
CA ASP A 674 14.77 -55.13 5.49
C ASP A 674 15.85 -54.65 6.47
N ALA A 675 15.80 -53.39 6.89
CA ALA A 675 16.69 -52.84 7.91
C ALA A 675 16.48 -53.52 9.29
N GLN A 676 15.20 -53.75 9.68
CA GLN A 676 14.88 -54.48 10.90
C GLN A 676 15.46 -55.91 10.87
N CYS A 677 15.35 -56.61 9.74
CA CYS A 677 15.91 -57.93 9.55
C CYS A 677 17.43 -57.90 9.67
N ASN A 678 18.11 -56.97 8.97
CA ASN A 678 19.57 -56.89 8.96
C ASN A 678 20.14 -56.44 10.32
N LEU A 679 19.47 -55.48 10.99
CA LEU A 679 19.83 -55.08 12.35
C LEU A 679 19.65 -56.24 13.33
N GLY A 680 18.59 -57.06 13.19
CA GLY A 680 18.36 -58.29 13.92
C GLY A 680 19.54 -59.29 13.73
N TYR A 681 20.03 -59.38 12.51
CA TYR A 681 21.22 -60.21 12.20
C TYR A 681 22.50 -59.65 12.88
N CYS A 682 22.68 -58.31 12.84
CA CYS A 682 23.78 -57.67 13.54
C CYS A 682 23.76 -57.98 15.05
N TYR A 683 22.60 -57.86 15.72
CA TYR A 683 22.49 -58.24 17.14
C TYR A 683 22.67 -59.73 17.40
N LYS A 684 22.19 -60.59 16.51
CA LYS A 684 22.38 -62.06 16.61
C LYS A 684 23.86 -62.47 16.59
N LYS A 685 24.63 -61.81 15.73
CA LYS A 685 26.06 -62.12 15.52
C LYS A 685 27.00 -61.30 16.41
N GLY A 686 26.60 -60.07 16.83
CA GLY A 686 27.49 -59.10 17.46
C GLY A 686 28.36 -58.39 16.44
N GLU A 687 27.81 -58.11 15.22
CA GLU A 687 28.54 -57.43 14.16
C GLU A 687 28.14 -55.92 14.21
N GLY A 688 29.08 -55.03 14.54
CA GLY A 688 28.88 -53.60 14.68
C GLY A 688 28.04 -53.18 15.90
N VAL A 689 27.52 -54.14 16.64
CA VAL A 689 26.78 -53.94 17.90
C VAL A 689 27.09 -55.08 18.88
N THR A 690 26.90 -54.81 20.18
CA THR A 690 27.03 -55.89 21.18
C THR A 690 25.97 -56.99 20.94
N LYS A 691 26.36 -58.22 20.96
CA LYS A 691 25.47 -59.36 20.75
C LYS A 691 24.30 -59.35 21.76
N ASP A 692 23.10 -59.39 21.23
CA ASP A 692 21.85 -59.35 22.02
C ASP A 692 20.76 -60.17 21.30
N PRO A 693 20.61 -61.44 21.65
CA PRO A 693 19.63 -62.33 21.02
C PRO A 693 18.17 -61.87 21.27
N VAL A 694 17.88 -61.18 22.38
CA VAL A 694 16.53 -60.73 22.68
C VAL A 694 16.14 -59.61 21.68
N ARG A 695 16.99 -58.59 21.52
CA ARG A 695 16.78 -57.57 20.53
C ARG A 695 16.74 -58.11 19.10
N ALA A 696 17.56 -59.09 18.81
CA ALA A 696 17.54 -59.76 17.50
C ALA A 696 16.17 -60.39 17.23
N ALA A 697 15.60 -61.13 18.19
CA ALA A 697 14.30 -61.76 18.02
C ALA A 697 13.13 -60.73 17.93
N GLU A 698 13.21 -59.63 18.68
CA GLU A 698 12.24 -58.51 18.59
C GLU A 698 12.25 -57.85 17.20
N LEU A 699 13.43 -57.58 16.66
CA LEU A 699 13.58 -56.99 15.34
C LEU A 699 13.13 -57.94 14.24
N TYR A 700 13.47 -59.20 14.34
CA TYR A 700 12.95 -60.20 13.40
C TYR A 700 11.44 -60.34 13.48
N ARG A 701 10.83 -60.21 14.66
CA ARG A 701 9.38 -60.23 14.80
C ARG A 701 8.73 -59.04 14.06
N LYS A 702 9.22 -57.82 14.31
CA LYS A 702 8.71 -56.60 13.63
C LYS A 702 8.79 -56.75 12.11
N SER A 703 9.94 -57.21 11.59
CA SER A 703 10.15 -57.46 10.17
C SER A 703 9.26 -58.56 9.63
N ALA A 704 9.13 -59.69 10.36
CA ALA A 704 8.34 -60.86 9.98
C ALA A 704 6.83 -60.57 9.92
N GLU A 705 6.32 -59.70 10.84
CA GLU A 705 4.94 -59.24 10.87
C GLU A 705 4.63 -58.39 9.63
N GLN A 706 5.61 -57.66 9.09
CA GLN A 706 5.52 -56.94 7.83
C GLN A 706 5.61 -57.82 6.59
N GLY A 707 5.81 -59.13 6.77
CA GLY A 707 5.87 -60.09 5.68
C GLY A 707 7.24 -60.44 5.17
N ASN A 708 8.35 -59.94 5.75
CA ASN A 708 9.69 -60.23 5.28
C ASN A 708 10.01 -61.71 5.51
N ALA A 709 10.19 -62.53 4.41
CA ALA A 709 10.36 -63.95 4.45
C ALA A 709 11.64 -64.35 5.18
N THR A 710 12.75 -63.63 5.00
CA THR A 710 14.02 -63.87 5.68
C THR A 710 13.89 -63.68 7.19
N ALA A 711 13.16 -62.66 7.62
CA ALA A 711 12.88 -62.39 9.03
C ALA A 711 11.98 -63.48 9.63
N GLN A 712 10.95 -63.91 8.92
CA GLN A 712 10.07 -65.02 9.31
C GLN A 712 10.88 -66.30 9.53
N TYR A 713 11.78 -66.62 8.62
CA TYR A 713 12.69 -67.77 8.78
C TYR A 713 13.62 -67.62 10.00
N ASN A 714 14.25 -66.43 10.17
CA ASN A 714 15.12 -66.19 11.31
C ASN A 714 14.36 -66.16 12.64
N LEU A 715 13.14 -65.71 12.67
CA LEU A 715 12.27 -65.75 13.86
C LEU A 715 11.86 -67.20 14.18
N GLY A 716 11.59 -68.01 13.16
CA GLY A 716 11.40 -69.44 13.28
C GLY A 716 12.61 -70.12 13.96
N ILE A 717 13.85 -69.84 13.53
CA ILE A 717 15.07 -70.23 14.18
C ILE A 717 15.11 -69.75 15.65
N CYS A 718 14.74 -68.52 15.95
CA CYS A 718 14.75 -68.06 17.33
C CYS A 718 13.84 -68.90 18.22
N TYR A 719 12.62 -69.22 17.77
CA TYR A 719 11.71 -70.07 18.49
C TYR A 719 12.13 -71.59 18.53
N GLU A 720 12.79 -72.15 17.50
CA GLU A 720 13.29 -73.50 17.43
C GLU A 720 14.35 -73.76 18.51
N TYR A 721 15.25 -72.70 18.71
CA TYR A 721 16.40 -72.87 19.61
C TYR A 721 16.32 -72.11 20.93
N GLY A 722 15.25 -71.28 21.12
CA GLY A 722 15.12 -70.44 22.29
C GLY A 722 16.10 -69.27 22.32
N ASN A 723 16.49 -68.75 21.14
CA ASN A 723 17.43 -67.65 21.01
C ASN A 723 16.72 -66.28 21.17
N GLY A 724 16.83 -65.73 22.36
CA GLY A 724 16.16 -64.44 22.72
C GLY A 724 14.64 -64.52 22.94
N VAL A 725 14.05 -65.65 22.78
CA VAL A 725 12.63 -65.99 23.05
C VAL A 725 12.53 -67.38 23.72
N THR A 726 11.41 -67.63 24.36
CA THR A 726 11.10 -68.94 24.90
C THR A 726 11.01 -69.92 23.75
N LEU A 727 11.70 -71.11 23.91
CA LEU A 727 11.66 -72.18 22.93
C LEU A 727 10.22 -72.69 22.78
N LEU A 728 9.68 -72.55 21.57
CA LEU A 728 8.32 -72.95 21.22
C LEU A 728 8.33 -73.54 19.78
N LYS A 729 8.44 -74.85 19.65
CA LYS A 729 8.53 -75.52 18.31
C LYS A 729 7.23 -75.28 17.48
N ALA A 730 6.05 -75.21 18.07
CA ALA A 730 4.84 -74.96 17.36
C ALA A 730 4.86 -73.56 16.70
N THR A 731 5.26 -72.51 17.44
CA THR A 731 5.44 -71.17 16.93
C THR A 731 6.54 -71.11 15.84
N ALA A 732 7.62 -71.88 16.03
CA ALA A 732 8.66 -71.97 15.02
C ALA A 732 8.10 -72.54 13.69
N ALA A 733 7.30 -73.64 13.76
CA ALA A 733 6.65 -74.18 12.57
C ALA A 733 5.72 -73.16 11.86
N GLU A 734 4.97 -72.41 12.59
CA GLU A 734 4.10 -71.34 12.01
C GLU A 734 4.91 -70.26 11.23
N TRP A 735 6.00 -69.76 11.80
CA TRP A 735 6.86 -68.80 11.12
C TRP A 735 7.61 -69.43 9.93
N TYR A 736 8.11 -70.63 10.04
CA TYR A 736 8.68 -71.35 8.89
C TYR A 736 7.64 -71.55 7.78
N ARG A 737 6.38 -71.86 8.10
CA ARG A 737 5.32 -71.98 7.11
C ARG A 737 5.10 -70.67 6.35
N LYS A 738 5.00 -69.57 7.06
CA LYS A 738 4.84 -68.24 6.43
C LYS A 738 5.98 -67.95 5.45
N ALA A 739 7.23 -68.18 5.85
CA ALA A 739 8.38 -68.02 4.97
C ALA A 739 8.40 -69.02 3.81
N ALA A 740 8.05 -70.25 4.07
CA ALA A 740 8.01 -71.34 3.06
C ALA A 740 6.93 -71.11 2.01
N ASP A 741 5.76 -70.56 2.41
CA ASP A 741 4.68 -70.20 1.50
C ASP A 741 5.07 -69.04 0.59
N GLN A 742 6.00 -68.19 1.00
CA GLN A 742 6.61 -67.10 0.19
C GLN A 742 7.77 -67.62 -0.69
N GLY A 743 8.07 -68.91 -0.61
CA GLY A 743 9.07 -69.48 -1.46
C GLY A 743 10.47 -69.60 -0.83
N ASP A 744 10.67 -69.24 0.47
CA ASP A 744 11.97 -69.38 1.11
C ASP A 744 12.37 -70.84 1.19
N SER A 745 13.43 -71.26 0.44
CA SER A 745 13.85 -72.65 0.31
C SER A 745 14.41 -73.29 1.60
N ASP A 746 15.00 -72.41 2.46
CA ASP A 746 15.54 -72.90 3.75
C ASP A 746 14.38 -73.11 4.75
N ALA A 747 13.36 -72.21 4.71
CA ALA A 747 12.15 -72.41 5.48
C ALA A 747 11.37 -73.67 5.02
N GLN A 748 11.25 -73.87 3.69
CA GLN A 748 10.64 -75.10 3.14
C GLN A 748 11.33 -76.31 3.62
N TYR A 749 12.66 -76.35 3.58
CA TYR A 749 13.45 -77.49 4.11
C TYR A 749 13.16 -77.67 5.62
N LYS A 750 13.28 -76.63 6.43
CA LYS A 750 13.01 -76.66 7.85
C LYS A 750 11.60 -77.15 8.16
N LEU A 751 10.58 -76.64 7.45
CA LEU A 751 9.23 -77.11 7.63
C LEU A 751 9.04 -78.56 7.28
N GLY A 752 9.73 -79.02 6.23
CA GLY A 752 9.84 -80.51 5.93
C GLY A 752 10.40 -81.31 7.11
N VAL A 753 11.50 -80.88 7.70
CA VAL A 753 12.11 -81.50 8.90
C VAL A 753 11.10 -81.52 10.07
N PHE A 754 10.30 -80.42 10.26
CA PHE A 754 9.35 -80.36 11.32
C PHE A 754 8.19 -81.36 11.16
N TYR A 755 7.64 -81.45 9.91
CA TYR A 755 6.65 -82.50 9.62
C TYR A 755 7.22 -83.92 9.69
N GLU A 756 8.46 -84.17 9.26
CA GLU A 756 9.10 -85.47 9.35
C GLU A 756 9.24 -85.98 10.79
N ASN A 757 9.59 -85.01 11.71
CA ASN A 757 9.87 -85.37 13.12
C ASN A 757 8.75 -85.11 14.07
N GLY A 758 7.68 -84.45 13.63
CA GLY A 758 6.58 -84.04 14.52
C GLY A 758 6.95 -82.90 15.49
N TYR A 759 7.81 -81.97 15.05
CA TYR A 759 8.26 -80.87 15.86
C TYR A 759 7.24 -79.73 15.85
N GLY A 760 6.40 -79.59 16.90
CA GLY A 760 5.41 -78.55 17.03
C GLY A 760 4.25 -78.63 16.02
N VAL A 761 4.25 -79.67 15.19
CA VAL A 761 3.19 -80.04 14.24
C VAL A 761 2.95 -81.52 14.34
N THR A 762 1.81 -82.03 13.92
CA THR A 762 1.53 -83.43 13.79
C THR A 762 2.53 -84.07 12.78
N GLN A 763 3.17 -85.16 13.16
CA GLN A 763 4.11 -85.83 12.24
C GLN A 763 3.39 -86.28 10.94
N ASP A 764 3.90 -85.90 9.79
CA ASP A 764 3.35 -86.23 8.50
C ASP A 764 4.45 -86.29 7.43
N LYS A 765 4.78 -87.47 7.10
CA LYS A 765 5.85 -87.77 6.10
C LYS A 765 5.50 -87.39 4.68
N GLU A 766 4.22 -87.37 4.36
CA GLU A 766 3.77 -86.96 3.03
C GLU A 766 3.91 -85.40 2.90
N GLN A 767 3.51 -84.67 3.91
CA GLN A 767 3.75 -83.23 3.95
C GLN A 767 5.26 -82.93 3.99
N ALA A 768 6.04 -83.65 4.77
CA ALA A 768 7.49 -83.54 4.79
C ALA A 768 8.08 -83.61 3.38
N MET A 769 7.73 -84.69 2.66
CA MET A 769 8.18 -84.92 1.29
C MET A 769 7.79 -83.82 0.31
N GLN A 770 6.56 -83.32 0.43
CA GLN A 770 6.11 -82.17 -0.40
C GLN A 770 6.94 -80.93 -0.20
N TRP A 771 7.25 -80.54 1.04
CA TRP A 771 8.07 -79.43 1.38
C TRP A 771 9.53 -79.60 0.96
N TYR A 772 10.09 -80.78 1.12
CA TYR A 772 11.45 -81.11 0.64
C TYR A 772 11.53 -81.00 -0.89
N LYS A 773 10.54 -81.45 -1.63
CA LYS A 773 10.53 -81.32 -3.10
C LYS A 773 10.55 -79.87 -3.52
N LYS A 774 9.70 -79.05 -2.92
CA LYS A 774 9.70 -77.59 -3.19
C LYS A 774 11.04 -76.92 -2.93
N ALA A 775 11.67 -77.23 -1.81
CA ALA A 775 13.00 -76.70 -1.50
C ALA A 775 14.10 -77.28 -2.46
N ALA A 776 14.04 -78.57 -2.82
CA ALA A 776 14.98 -79.22 -3.74
C ALA A 776 14.87 -78.62 -5.18
N GLU A 777 13.68 -78.33 -5.65
CA GLU A 777 13.46 -77.70 -6.94
C GLU A 777 14.13 -76.31 -7.02
N GLN A 778 14.30 -75.65 -5.90
CA GLN A 778 15.05 -74.40 -5.77
C GLN A 778 16.55 -74.59 -5.52
N GLY A 779 17.01 -75.80 -5.57
CA GLY A 779 18.44 -76.14 -5.41
C GLY A 779 18.90 -76.36 -3.98
N ASN A 780 18.00 -76.49 -3.00
CA ASN A 780 18.41 -76.76 -1.58
C ASN A 780 18.97 -78.18 -1.44
N GLU A 781 20.27 -78.29 -1.28
CA GLU A 781 21.00 -79.52 -1.19
C GLU A 781 20.61 -80.40 0.05
N SER A 782 20.28 -79.70 1.17
CA SER A 782 19.81 -80.41 2.39
C SER A 782 18.47 -81.09 2.16
N ALA A 783 17.60 -80.49 1.36
CA ALA A 783 16.31 -81.00 0.98
C ALA A 783 16.44 -82.20 0.00
N LYS A 784 17.37 -82.13 -0.96
CA LYS A 784 17.71 -83.32 -1.82
C LYS A 784 18.14 -84.49 -1.03
N ASN A 785 19.11 -84.32 -0.13
CA ASN A 785 19.61 -85.37 0.75
C ASN A 785 18.50 -85.94 1.64
N ALA A 786 17.56 -85.13 2.12
CA ALA A 786 16.42 -85.58 2.93
C ALA A 786 15.47 -86.48 2.11
N ILE A 787 15.20 -86.09 0.85
CA ILE A 787 14.40 -86.91 -0.07
C ILE A 787 15.03 -88.25 -0.30
N ASP A 788 16.36 -88.27 -0.62
CA ASP A 788 17.11 -89.56 -0.85
C ASP A 788 17.07 -90.42 0.41
N GLY A 789 17.23 -89.84 1.60
CA GLY A 789 17.12 -90.61 2.87
C GLY A 789 15.73 -91.16 3.13
N MET A 790 14.65 -90.42 2.76
CA MET A 790 13.27 -90.91 2.92
C MET A 790 12.90 -91.98 1.87
N GLN A 791 13.45 -91.89 0.65
CA GLN A 791 13.22 -92.89 -0.43
C GLN A 791 14.10 -94.11 -0.34
N GLY A 792 15.29 -93.92 0.23
CA GLY A 792 16.28 -94.99 0.42
C GLY A 792 16.09 -95.89 1.67
N GLY A 793 14.92 -95.88 2.26
CA GLY A 793 14.54 -96.60 3.49
C GLY A 793 14.78 -98.11 3.44
N GLY A 794 16.04 -98.56 3.49
CA GLY A 794 16.51 -99.89 3.59
C GLY A 794 18.02 -99.92 3.93
N LEU A 795 18.34 -100.02 5.24
CA LEU A 795 19.66 -100.28 5.81
C LEU A 795 20.74 -99.21 5.87
N GLY A 796 20.97 -98.73 7.07
CA GLY A 796 22.30 -98.40 7.49
C GLY A 796 22.65 -97.05 7.99
N THR A 797 22.78 -96.98 9.32
CA THR A 797 23.61 -96.02 10.10
C THR A 797 23.20 -94.54 10.22
N ALA A 798 22.63 -94.28 11.41
CA ALA A 798 22.60 -92.94 11.99
C ALA A 798 24.02 -92.38 12.11
N VAL A 799 24.40 -91.49 11.38
CA VAL A 799 25.53 -90.58 11.66
C VAL A 799 24.94 -89.24 12.03
N ALA A 800 25.09 -88.94 13.33
CA ALA A 800 24.81 -87.62 13.90
C ALA A 800 25.62 -86.53 13.19
N ALA A 801 25.02 -85.85 12.32
CA ALA A 801 25.54 -84.55 11.84
C ALA A 801 24.91 -83.40 12.62
N GLY A 802 25.36 -83.29 13.86
CA GLY A 802 25.21 -82.13 14.68
C GLY A 802 26.24 -81.09 14.27
N ALA A 803 25.79 -79.92 14.01
CA ALA A 803 26.51 -78.71 14.05
C ALA A 803 27.75 -78.56 13.17
N ALA A 804 27.59 -77.94 12.02
CA ALA A 804 28.38 -76.85 11.44
C ALA A 804 28.09 -76.67 9.95
N LEU A 805 27.32 -75.73 9.53
CA LEU A 805 27.35 -75.17 8.20
C LEU A 805 26.19 -74.22 8.07
N GLY A 806 26.27 -73.21 8.88
CA GLY A 806 25.30 -71.98 8.81
C GLY A 806 25.95 -70.74 8.30
N GLY A 807 27.02 -70.84 7.52
CA GLY A 807 27.77 -69.66 7.18
C GLY A 807 27.91 -69.28 5.70
N ALA A 808 27.69 -70.17 4.78
CA ALA A 808 28.05 -69.85 3.40
C ALA A 808 26.92 -69.67 2.42
N ALA A 809 25.70 -70.19 2.74
CA ALA A 809 24.53 -70.11 1.80
C ALA A 809 23.74 -68.80 1.92
N LEU A 810 23.89 -68.01 3.01
CA LEU A 810 23.17 -66.80 3.20
C LEU A 810 23.68 -65.64 2.33
N LEU A 811 24.88 -65.69 1.78
CA LEU A 811 25.52 -64.66 0.95
C LEU A 811 24.96 -64.57 -0.48
N TRP A 812 24.30 -65.59 -0.98
CA TRP A 812 23.89 -65.64 -2.39
C TRP A 812 22.48 -65.15 -2.65
N LYS A 813 21.60 -65.04 -1.64
CA LYS A 813 20.22 -64.61 -1.79
C LYS A 813 19.99 -63.07 -1.62
N ILE A 814 20.91 -62.41 -0.96
CA ILE A 814 20.83 -60.93 -0.77
C ILE A 814 21.21 -60.18 -2.06
N LEU A 815 21.75 -60.86 -3.08
CA LEU A 815 22.17 -60.25 -4.34
C LEU A 815 21.10 -60.22 -5.45
N ARG A 816 19.87 -60.67 -5.19
CA ARG A 816 18.77 -60.63 -6.18
C ARG A 816 17.49 -59.93 -5.76
N GLY A 817 17.48 -59.10 -4.71
CA GLY A 817 16.34 -58.31 -4.31
C GLY A 817 16.62 -56.83 -4.35
#